data_932df9668bd386f91a14d9ed5fbf88b3
#
_entry.id   932df9668bd386f91a14d9ed5fbf88b3
#
_cell.length_a   1.000
_cell.length_b   1.000
_cell.length_c   1.000
_cell.angle_alpha   90.00
_cell.angle_beta   90.00
_cell.angle_gamma   90.00
#
_symmetry.space_group_name_H-M   'P 1'
#
loop_
_entity.id
_entity.type
_entity.pdbx_description
1 polymer ?
#
loop_
_entity_poly.entity_id
_entity_poly.type
_entity_poly.pdbx_seq_one_letter_code
_entity_poly.pdbx_strand_id
1 'polypeptide(L)'
;MTSNTNMISILCFAAMLTAFVSCTEDEKDDTQSGKKVFTSFVAGSGSITRTQLTEGNSVEWETGDEISLFDPSDNNRFSTSQSGPSVTFTGIADETSSTYYALYPYDAKATISGTTITTSLNATQTSRTGSFAKGLNPSVATATNRELVFKNTCAVVKFTLNSGNNVVKKAVFRGNGGEPLAGTIVIDAASNDPSASVQAEGAASEVTLTGDFISGSTYYLVVAPGTLSNGLTLTLYDENGNGYMRSGKKETNLTAGHILDLGTINAETFASYSKTDGTYHIFNAAGLEEWAKQEDCLTSNVVIENDIDMSGISWTPVGTNMQNGYSGDFNGNNKTINGLNINSEASNIGFFSGLASNAIVHDIKFTNASVEGNLSSSYAGVVAGASFGIINNCDISKATVTGYCAGAITGNNSVQVNNCDVSDATVSANNIAGGIAALSYGKIEYCTVSGSSTITAGGTSSRAGGIVGSTSQESGVETSGRLLKCAVDGATISGVLAGGIAGENSFGIVAQCVANRLNITSSTSKESVRLGGIVGYNTRGDVVASYSAYSTIGDASLQAEAMGGIVGYNYNESAYVYGCYSTHVGFYGSVSGDESGIGSIAGYTSGHVTSCYAVLPDGITSIKLVGKSKSYDPDHCVEAGGNNYETLINSVNDLKAADGSTWKAENIWELTAGTTPAIESDYIGESAN
;
A
#
# COMPACT_ATOMS: atom_id res chain seq x y z
N MET A 1 -41.72 -30.28 -34.09
CA MET A 1 -41.77 -29.60 -35.38
C MET A 1 -40.46 -28.80 -35.40
N THR A 2 -39.49 -29.40 -35.96
CA THR A 2 -38.91 -29.18 -37.30
C THR A 2 -38.21 -27.83 -37.36
N SER A 3 -37.00 -27.64 -37.65
CA SER A 3 -35.94 -28.43 -38.30
C SER A 3 -34.88 -27.41 -38.70
N ASN A 4 -33.60 -27.70 -38.41
CA ASN A 4 -32.58 -27.88 -39.46
C ASN A 4 -32.13 -26.59 -40.20
N THR A 5 -30.94 -26.36 -40.59
CA THR A 5 -29.72 -27.18 -40.73
C THR A 5 -28.60 -26.30 -41.25
N ASN A 6 -27.39 -26.56 -40.80
CA ASN A 6 -26.17 -26.80 -41.62
C ASN A 6 -25.73 -25.72 -42.64
N MET A 7 -24.49 -25.35 -42.65
CA MET A 7 -23.22 -26.03 -42.94
C MET A 7 -22.52 -25.43 -44.17
N ILE A 8 -21.20 -25.51 -44.15
CA ILE A 8 -20.20 -25.56 -45.26
C ILE A 8 -19.59 -24.21 -45.65
N SER A 9 -18.40 -23.94 -45.24
CA SER A 9 -17.06 -24.43 -45.66
C SER A 9 -16.65 -24.09 -47.09
N ILE A 10 -15.37 -23.80 -47.19
CA ILE A 10 -14.41 -24.03 -48.29
C ILE A 10 -13.90 -22.78 -49.04
N LEU A 11 -12.61 -22.55 -48.77
CA LEU A 11 -11.51 -22.19 -49.70
C LEU A 11 -11.82 -21.48 -51.01
N CYS A 12 -11.11 -20.39 -51.23
CA CYS A 12 -10.38 -20.22 -52.49
C CYS A 12 -9.15 -19.34 -52.37
N PHE A 13 -8.00 -19.94 -52.63
CA PHE A 13 -6.75 -19.32 -53.06
C PHE A 13 -6.98 -18.70 -54.44
N ALA A 14 -6.57 -17.49 -54.67
CA ALA A 14 -5.95 -17.10 -55.94
C ALA A 14 -5.33 -15.70 -55.89
N ALA A 15 -4.11 -15.67 -56.27
CA ALA A 15 -3.32 -14.48 -56.56
C ALA A 15 -3.97 -13.63 -57.66
N MET A 16 -3.82 -12.30 -57.57
CA MET A 16 -3.64 -11.44 -58.75
C MET A 16 -2.86 -10.18 -58.47
N LEU A 17 -1.95 -10.02 -59.28
CA LEU A 17 -0.91 -9.06 -59.60
C LEU A 17 -1.47 -7.71 -60.07
N THR A 18 -0.76 -6.64 -59.70
CA THR A 18 -0.58 -5.35 -60.40
C THR A 18 -1.77 -4.47 -60.73
N ALA A 19 -1.71 -3.26 -60.16
CA ALA A 19 -1.90 -2.02 -60.97
C ALA A 19 -1.15 -0.88 -60.27
N PHE A 20 -0.13 -0.37 -60.94
CA PHE A 20 0.47 0.95 -60.73
C PHE A 20 -0.51 2.01 -61.08
N VAL A 21 -0.76 2.97 -60.20
CA VAL A 21 -1.16 4.33 -60.57
C VAL A 21 -0.22 5.29 -59.86
N SER A 22 0.56 5.94 -60.72
CA SER A 22 1.38 7.11 -60.41
C SER A 22 0.45 8.30 -60.10
N CYS A 23 0.69 9.02 -59.03
CA CYS A 23 0.37 10.44 -58.90
C CYS A 23 1.53 11.14 -58.22
N THR A 24 1.89 12.24 -58.82
CA THR A 24 3.02 13.11 -58.67
C THR A 24 3.01 13.87 -57.34
N GLU A 25 4.22 13.99 -56.80
CA GLU A 25 4.86 14.99 -55.93
C GLU A 25 4.03 16.17 -55.40
N ASP A 26 4.05 16.28 -54.07
CA ASP A 26 4.24 17.55 -53.38
C ASP A 26 5.28 17.31 -52.27
N GLU A 27 6.44 17.91 -52.49
CA GLU A 27 7.52 17.96 -51.51
C GLU A 27 7.06 18.70 -50.24
N LYS A 28 6.96 17.97 -49.11
CA LYS A 28 7.09 18.53 -47.80
C LYS A 28 8.26 17.87 -47.11
N ASP A 29 9.17 18.70 -46.69
CA ASP A 29 10.33 18.50 -45.86
C ASP A 29 10.08 17.43 -44.79
N ASP A 30 10.56 16.21 -45.03
CA ASP A 30 10.46 15.09 -44.13
C ASP A 30 11.86 14.86 -43.55
N THR A 31 12.06 15.29 -42.32
CA THR A 31 13.20 14.90 -41.50
C THR A 31 13.29 13.36 -41.54
N GLN A 32 14.39 12.85 -42.09
CA GLN A 32 14.74 11.45 -42.33
C GLN A 32 14.22 10.51 -41.22
N SER A 33 13.05 9.92 -41.38
CA SER A 33 12.73 8.65 -40.70
C SER A 33 13.44 7.54 -41.47
N GLY A 34 14.27 6.76 -40.82
CA GLY A 34 15.04 5.68 -41.42
C GLY A 34 14.15 4.67 -42.16
N LYS A 35 14.68 4.10 -43.23
CA LYS A 35 13.98 3.12 -44.06
C LYS A 35 13.93 1.77 -43.34
N LYS A 36 12.75 1.43 -42.75
CA LYS A 36 12.53 0.10 -42.13
C LYS A 36 12.43 -0.99 -43.20
N VAL A 37 13.24 -2.02 -43.06
CA VAL A 37 13.30 -3.16 -43.99
C VAL A 37 13.28 -4.50 -43.21
N PHE A 38 12.82 -5.54 -43.86
CA PHE A 38 12.97 -6.89 -43.34
C PHE A 38 14.46 -7.27 -43.35
N THR A 39 15.00 -7.63 -42.20
CA THR A 39 16.42 -7.91 -42.01
C THR A 39 16.66 -9.05 -41.06
N SER A 40 17.93 -9.49 -40.94
CA SER A 40 18.33 -10.58 -40.06
C SER A 40 19.59 -10.24 -39.30
N PHE A 41 19.68 -10.79 -38.08
CA PHE A 41 20.83 -10.71 -37.20
C PHE A 41 21.22 -12.12 -36.76
N VAL A 42 22.52 -12.43 -36.74
CA VAL A 42 23.03 -13.69 -36.23
C VAL A 42 23.39 -13.51 -34.77
N ALA A 43 22.76 -14.29 -33.89
CA ALA A 43 23.15 -14.39 -32.50
C ALA A 43 24.12 -15.54 -32.35
N GLY A 44 25.43 -15.22 -32.22
CA GLY A 44 26.49 -16.16 -32.11
C GLY A 44 26.88 -16.57 -30.70
N SER A 45 27.83 -17.48 -30.59
CA SER A 45 28.32 -18.03 -29.33
C SER A 45 29.36 -17.13 -28.64
N GLY A 46 28.88 -16.12 -27.95
CA GLY A 46 29.63 -15.53 -26.83
C GLY A 46 29.53 -16.44 -25.61
N SER A 47 30.53 -16.46 -24.76
CA SER A 47 30.55 -17.31 -23.57
C SER A 47 29.36 -17.00 -22.64
N ILE A 48 28.53 -18.02 -22.31
CA ILE A 48 27.58 -18.09 -21.22
C ILE A 48 26.31 -17.14 -21.35
N THR A 49 25.61 -17.19 -22.48
CA THR A 49 24.33 -16.47 -22.61
C THR A 49 23.33 -17.24 -23.43
N ARG A 50 22.24 -17.79 -22.87
CA ARG A 50 21.17 -18.41 -23.66
C ARG A 50 20.01 -18.94 -22.81
N THR A 51 18.98 -19.53 -23.44
CA THR A 51 17.64 -19.75 -22.89
C THR A 51 17.48 -21.07 -22.15
N GLN A 52 18.38 -22.05 -22.35
CA GLN A 52 18.34 -23.32 -21.66
C GLN A 52 19.74 -23.72 -21.20
N LEU A 53 19.89 -24.10 -19.93
CA LEU A 53 21.10 -24.73 -19.41
C LEU A 53 21.18 -26.15 -19.92
N THR A 54 22.32 -26.50 -20.54
CA THR A 54 22.66 -27.87 -20.93
C THR A 54 23.57 -28.54 -19.88
N GLU A 55 23.81 -29.83 -19.99
CA GLU A 55 24.83 -30.52 -19.21
C GLU A 55 26.19 -29.84 -19.45
N GLY A 56 26.75 -29.19 -18.43
CA GLY A 56 27.97 -28.38 -18.53
C GLY A 56 27.77 -26.87 -18.40
N ASN A 57 26.55 -26.38 -18.01
CA ASN A 57 26.20 -24.97 -17.78
C ASN A 57 26.30 -24.06 -19.03
N SER A 58 26.31 -24.62 -20.24
CA SER A 58 26.09 -23.82 -21.44
C SER A 58 24.62 -23.61 -21.71
N VAL A 59 24.25 -22.46 -22.26
CA VAL A 59 22.86 -22.09 -22.56
C VAL A 59 22.71 -22.01 -24.08
N GLU A 60 21.64 -22.55 -24.67
CA GLU A 60 21.37 -22.56 -26.12
C GLU A 60 20.04 -21.86 -26.45
N TRP A 61 19.97 -21.33 -27.67
CA TRP A 61 18.75 -20.77 -28.23
C TRP A 61 17.72 -21.87 -28.50
N GLU A 62 16.45 -21.58 -28.26
CA GLU A 62 15.34 -22.46 -28.60
C GLU A 62 14.52 -21.90 -29.74
N THR A 63 13.93 -22.78 -30.56
CA THR A 63 12.97 -22.41 -31.60
C THR A 63 11.85 -21.55 -30.99
N GLY A 64 11.53 -20.43 -31.66
CA GLY A 64 10.53 -19.48 -31.20
C GLY A 64 11.02 -18.54 -30.09
N ASP A 65 12.34 -18.45 -29.88
CA ASP A 65 12.91 -17.35 -29.08
C ASP A 65 12.73 -16.02 -29.80
N GLU A 66 12.53 -14.97 -29.00
CA GLU A 66 12.27 -13.62 -29.47
C GLU A 66 13.14 -12.61 -28.74
N ILE A 67 13.58 -11.59 -29.47
CA ILE A 67 14.38 -10.49 -28.92
C ILE A 67 13.74 -9.13 -29.26
N SER A 68 13.95 -8.15 -28.40
CA SER A 68 13.78 -6.73 -28.72
C SER A 68 15.04 -6.24 -29.44
N LEU A 69 14.90 -5.65 -30.61
CA LEU A 69 15.97 -4.95 -31.30
C LEU A 69 15.64 -3.47 -31.38
N PHE A 70 16.50 -2.62 -30.85
CA PHE A 70 16.34 -1.17 -30.81
C PHE A 70 17.18 -0.51 -31.93
N ASP A 71 16.53 0.39 -32.73
CA ASP A 71 17.08 1.06 -33.90
C ASP A 71 16.62 2.54 -34.08
N PRO A 72 17.21 3.55 -33.52
CA PRO A 72 17.95 3.69 -32.26
C PRO A 72 17.04 3.68 -31.02
N SER A 73 15.72 3.94 -31.17
CA SER A 73 14.76 4.01 -30.03
C SER A 73 13.58 3.04 -30.18
N ASP A 74 13.23 2.67 -31.39
CA ASP A 74 12.09 1.77 -31.65
C ASP A 74 12.40 0.35 -31.19
N ASN A 75 11.47 -0.23 -30.44
CA ASN A 75 11.53 -1.61 -29.96
C ASN A 75 10.93 -2.54 -31.00
N ASN A 76 11.77 -3.18 -31.81
CA ASN A 76 11.34 -4.06 -32.88
C ASN A 76 11.46 -5.52 -32.45
N ARG A 77 10.40 -6.31 -32.69
CA ARG A 77 10.35 -7.73 -32.38
C ARG A 77 11.05 -8.55 -33.46
N PHE A 78 12.04 -9.35 -33.06
CA PHE A 78 12.74 -10.31 -33.90
C PHE A 78 12.55 -11.72 -33.35
N SER A 79 12.38 -12.72 -34.23
CA SER A 79 12.16 -14.10 -33.83
C SER A 79 13.06 -15.06 -34.59
N THR A 80 13.30 -16.24 -34.01
CA THR A 80 14.04 -17.33 -34.66
C THR A 80 13.19 -18.61 -34.76
N SER A 81 13.35 -19.32 -35.86
CA SER A 81 12.82 -20.70 -36.07
C SER A 81 13.89 -21.79 -35.86
N GLN A 82 15.06 -21.37 -35.43
CA GLN A 82 16.23 -22.26 -35.25
C GLN A 82 16.48 -22.51 -33.75
N SER A 83 17.26 -23.56 -33.45
CA SER A 83 17.75 -23.85 -32.12
C SER A 83 19.23 -24.18 -32.16
N GLY A 84 19.95 -24.02 -31.04
CA GLY A 84 21.35 -24.32 -30.91
C GLY A 84 22.23 -23.14 -30.49
N PRO A 85 23.57 -23.29 -30.57
CA PRO A 85 24.51 -22.29 -30.07
C PRO A 85 24.55 -21.00 -30.90
N SER A 86 24.12 -21.02 -32.16
CA SER A 86 24.05 -19.86 -33.04
C SER A 86 22.77 -19.95 -33.87
N VAL A 87 21.99 -18.86 -33.89
CA VAL A 87 20.72 -18.80 -34.63
C VAL A 87 20.61 -17.46 -35.37
N THR A 88 19.73 -17.43 -36.37
CA THR A 88 19.37 -16.20 -37.06
C THR A 88 18.00 -15.68 -36.56
N PHE A 89 17.96 -14.44 -36.07
CA PHE A 89 16.74 -13.70 -35.79
C PHE A 89 16.32 -12.86 -36.97
N THR A 90 15.04 -12.86 -37.29
CA THR A 90 14.46 -12.10 -38.41
C THR A 90 13.36 -11.18 -37.93
N GLY A 91 13.28 -9.98 -38.52
CA GLY A 91 12.29 -8.96 -38.18
C GLY A 91 12.43 -7.73 -39.06
N ILE A 92 11.79 -6.64 -38.67
CA ILE A 92 11.83 -5.36 -39.39
C ILE A 92 12.62 -4.36 -38.53
N ALA A 93 13.65 -3.72 -39.12
CA ALA A 93 14.44 -2.68 -38.45
C ALA A 93 14.90 -1.62 -39.45
N ASP A 94 15.39 -0.48 -38.94
CA ASP A 94 16.00 0.58 -39.73
C ASP A 94 17.40 0.12 -40.21
N GLU A 95 17.55 -0.03 -41.52
CA GLU A 95 18.82 -0.47 -42.14
C GLU A 95 19.93 0.60 -42.09
N THR A 96 19.56 1.86 -41.81
CA THR A 96 20.49 2.99 -41.76
C THR A 96 21.10 3.18 -40.36
N SER A 97 20.63 2.48 -39.36
CA SER A 97 21.19 2.58 -38.03
C SER A 97 22.64 2.13 -37.97
N SER A 98 23.50 2.91 -37.34
CA SER A 98 24.93 2.61 -37.20
C SER A 98 25.21 1.66 -36.01
N THR A 99 24.27 1.58 -35.07
CA THR A 99 24.38 0.73 -33.87
C THR A 99 23.01 0.20 -33.51
N TYR A 100 22.97 -1.07 -33.19
CA TYR A 100 21.76 -1.76 -32.70
C TYR A 100 22.01 -2.26 -31.30
N TYR A 101 20.97 -2.15 -30.47
CA TYR A 101 20.95 -2.74 -29.14
C TYR A 101 19.90 -3.84 -29.11
N ALA A 102 20.18 -4.94 -28.49
CA ALA A 102 19.25 -6.06 -28.39
C ALA A 102 19.05 -6.49 -26.95
N LEU A 103 17.80 -6.86 -26.64
CA LEU A 103 17.41 -7.45 -25.35
C LEU A 103 16.75 -8.81 -25.59
N TYR A 104 17.15 -9.81 -24.89
CA TYR A 104 16.44 -11.08 -24.73
C TYR A 104 15.94 -11.19 -23.27
N PRO A 105 14.73 -11.68 -23.03
CA PRO A 105 13.66 -11.97 -24.02
C PRO A 105 13.04 -10.70 -24.60
N TYR A 106 12.27 -10.85 -25.68
CA TYR A 106 11.44 -9.77 -26.18
C TYR A 106 10.47 -9.29 -25.10
N ASP A 107 10.47 -8.00 -24.85
CA ASP A 107 9.51 -7.34 -23.98
C ASP A 107 8.93 -6.14 -24.72
N ALA A 108 7.64 -6.19 -25.04
CA ALA A 108 6.97 -5.09 -25.77
C ALA A 108 6.96 -3.76 -24.99
N LYS A 109 7.17 -3.80 -23.67
CA LYS A 109 7.23 -2.61 -22.80
C LYS A 109 8.66 -2.12 -22.58
N ALA A 110 9.67 -2.88 -23.03
CA ALA A 110 11.04 -2.45 -22.88
C ALA A 110 11.30 -1.16 -23.67
N THR A 111 12.04 -0.27 -23.07
CA THR A 111 12.44 1.02 -23.64
C THR A 111 13.94 1.16 -23.63
N ILE A 112 14.47 2.04 -24.49
CA ILE A 112 15.88 2.40 -24.49
C ILE A 112 16.03 3.94 -24.42
N SER A 113 16.98 4.39 -23.62
CA SER A 113 17.40 5.80 -23.59
C SER A 113 18.93 5.86 -23.67
N GLY A 114 19.45 6.37 -24.79
CA GLY A 114 20.88 6.24 -25.10
C GLY A 114 21.31 4.78 -25.21
N THR A 115 22.11 4.30 -24.26
CA THR A 115 22.55 2.90 -24.18
C THR A 115 21.84 2.09 -23.10
N THR A 116 20.98 2.76 -22.33
CA THR A 116 20.31 2.15 -21.17
C THR A 116 18.97 1.55 -21.57
N ILE A 117 18.83 0.24 -21.43
CA ILE A 117 17.59 -0.51 -21.64
C ILE A 117 16.87 -0.63 -20.29
N THR A 118 15.57 -0.32 -20.27
CA THR A 118 14.66 -0.57 -19.15
C THR A 118 13.71 -1.71 -19.52
N THR A 119 13.62 -2.72 -18.68
CA THR A 119 12.74 -3.90 -18.84
C THR A 119 12.34 -4.45 -17.48
N SER A 120 11.74 -5.64 -17.41
CA SER A 120 11.30 -6.25 -16.16
C SER A 120 11.97 -7.59 -15.90
N LEU A 121 12.24 -7.88 -14.61
CA LEU A 121 12.59 -9.20 -14.11
C LEU A 121 11.48 -9.68 -13.16
N ASN A 122 10.80 -10.76 -13.51
CA ASN A 122 9.66 -11.25 -12.75
C ASN A 122 10.08 -11.84 -11.40
N ALA A 123 9.45 -11.38 -10.34
CA ALA A 123 9.63 -11.94 -8.99
C ALA A 123 9.00 -13.34 -8.85
N THR A 124 7.95 -13.65 -9.63
CA THR A 124 7.36 -14.99 -9.68
C THR A 124 7.80 -15.70 -10.96
N GLN A 125 8.40 -16.86 -10.81
CA GLN A 125 9.01 -17.64 -11.86
C GLN A 125 8.46 -19.07 -11.87
N THR A 126 8.40 -19.71 -13.03
CA THR A 126 7.95 -21.11 -13.15
C THR A 126 9.15 -22.06 -13.06
N SER A 127 9.02 -23.13 -12.28
CA SER A 127 10.05 -24.16 -12.14
C SER A 127 10.25 -24.95 -13.43
N ARG A 128 11.51 -25.25 -13.74
CA ARG A 128 11.92 -26.16 -14.81
C ARG A 128 13.07 -27.02 -14.30
N THR A 129 12.93 -28.33 -14.40
CA THR A 129 13.98 -29.27 -14.00
C THR A 129 15.22 -29.08 -14.87
N GLY A 130 16.36 -28.92 -14.24
CA GLY A 130 17.67 -28.82 -14.92
C GLY A 130 17.95 -27.47 -15.57
N SER A 131 17.01 -26.52 -15.56
CA SER A 131 17.19 -25.18 -16.13
C SER A 131 16.25 -24.15 -15.46
N PHE A 132 16.37 -22.88 -15.83
CA PHE A 132 15.34 -21.88 -15.60
C PHE A 132 14.28 -21.88 -16.72
N ALA A 133 13.12 -21.29 -16.49
CA ALA A 133 12.06 -21.20 -17.50
C ALA A 133 12.51 -20.36 -18.72
N LYS A 134 11.95 -20.70 -19.88
CA LYS A 134 12.21 -19.98 -21.13
C LYS A 134 11.88 -18.50 -20.98
N GLY A 135 12.72 -17.62 -21.51
CA GLY A 135 12.49 -16.18 -21.49
C GLY A 135 12.66 -15.52 -20.12
N LEU A 136 13.33 -16.16 -19.18
CA LEU A 136 13.44 -15.63 -17.81
C LEU A 136 14.75 -14.88 -17.54
N ASN A 137 15.84 -15.21 -18.22
CA ASN A 137 17.16 -14.63 -17.93
C ASN A 137 17.49 -13.48 -18.89
N PRO A 138 17.35 -12.21 -18.48
CA PRO A 138 17.62 -11.06 -19.33
C PRO A 138 19.09 -11.03 -19.79
N SER A 139 19.28 -10.81 -21.07
CA SER A 139 20.61 -10.63 -21.67
C SER A 139 20.57 -9.55 -22.73
N VAL A 140 21.68 -8.84 -22.91
CA VAL A 140 21.78 -7.72 -23.85
C VAL A 140 22.94 -7.94 -24.82
N ALA A 141 22.79 -7.37 -26.02
CA ALA A 141 23.86 -7.31 -27.02
C ALA A 141 23.89 -5.92 -27.66
N THR A 142 25.10 -5.51 -28.10
CA THR A 142 25.31 -4.32 -28.90
C THR A 142 26.02 -4.74 -30.18
N ALA A 143 25.57 -4.26 -31.34
CA ALA A 143 26.13 -4.56 -32.62
C ALA A 143 26.25 -3.31 -33.52
N THR A 144 27.39 -3.18 -34.19
CA THR A 144 27.62 -2.22 -35.28
C THR A 144 27.59 -2.94 -36.64
N ASN A 145 27.42 -4.26 -36.63
CA ASN A 145 27.18 -5.13 -37.75
C ASN A 145 25.92 -5.98 -37.47
N ARG A 146 25.71 -7.04 -38.20
CA ARG A 146 24.55 -7.95 -38.00
C ARG A 146 24.86 -9.17 -37.10
N GLU A 147 25.86 -9.04 -36.25
CA GLU A 147 26.26 -10.10 -35.29
C GLU A 147 25.96 -9.60 -33.88
N LEU A 148 25.12 -10.32 -33.16
CA LEU A 148 24.74 -10.09 -31.79
C LEU A 148 25.49 -11.05 -30.85
N VAL A 149 26.24 -10.52 -29.91
CA VAL A 149 26.91 -11.29 -28.86
C VAL A 149 26.21 -10.92 -27.55
N PHE A 150 25.28 -11.75 -27.11
CA PHE A 150 24.52 -11.51 -25.89
C PHE A 150 25.35 -11.79 -24.64
N LYS A 151 25.12 -11.01 -23.61
CA LYS A 151 25.69 -11.14 -22.26
C LYS A 151 24.56 -11.15 -21.23
N ASN A 152 24.60 -12.13 -20.30
CA ASN A 152 23.64 -12.20 -19.20
C ASN A 152 23.82 -11.01 -18.24
N THR A 153 22.72 -10.44 -17.81
CA THR A 153 22.70 -9.25 -16.94
C THR A 153 22.27 -9.55 -15.52
N CYS A 154 21.75 -10.76 -15.29
CA CYS A 154 21.27 -11.23 -13.99
C CYS A 154 22.16 -12.34 -13.43
N ALA A 155 22.03 -12.58 -12.13
CA ALA A 155 22.62 -13.73 -11.45
C ALA A 155 21.63 -14.91 -11.45
N VAL A 156 22.13 -16.11 -11.29
CA VAL A 156 21.33 -17.33 -11.19
C VAL A 156 21.60 -18.02 -9.86
N VAL A 157 20.56 -18.38 -9.12
CA VAL A 157 20.66 -19.20 -7.91
C VAL A 157 20.25 -20.61 -8.26
N LYS A 158 21.09 -21.59 -7.87
CA LYS A 158 20.92 -23.01 -8.17
C LYS A 158 20.82 -23.80 -6.88
N PHE A 159 19.93 -24.78 -6.83
CA PHE A 159 19.88 -25.78 -5.77
C PHE A 159 19.41 -27.14 -6.30
N THR A 160 19.86 -28.21 -5.66
CA THR A 160 19.34 -29.56 -5.89
C THR A 160 18.42 -29.95 -4.74
N LEU A 161 17.18 -30.31 -5.03
CA LEU A 161 16.20 -30.68 -4.02
C LEU A 161 16.37 -32.17 -3.63
N ASN A 162 16.40 -32.45 -2.33
CA ASN A 162 16.14 -33.77 -1.78
C ASN A 162 15.02 -33.62 -0.73
N SER A 163 13.78 -33.92 -1.11
CA SER A 163 12.59 -33.76 -0.26
C SER A 163 12.01 -35.09 0.24
N GLY A 164 12.73 -36.19 0.01
CA GLY A 164 12.18 -37.50 0.33
C GLY A 164 10.86 -37.76 -0.39
N ASN A 165 9.78 -38.00 0.39
CA ASN A 165 8.43 -38.22 -0.11
C ASN A 165 7.56 -36.94 -0.10
N ASN A 166 8.07 -35.78 0.33
CA ASN A 166 7.29 -34.55 0.40
C ASN A 166 7.11 -33.95 -0.98
N VAL A 167 5.90 -33.50 -1.27
CA VAL A 167 5.55 -32.81 -2.52
C VAL A 167 5.78 -31.32 -2.34
N VAL A 168 6.84 -30.80 -2.94
CA VAL A 168 7.19 -29.38 -2.90
C VAL A 168 6.50 -28.66 -4.06
N LYS A 169 5.88 -27.51 -3.79
CA LYS A 169 5.13 -26.70 -4.77
C LYS A 169 5.71 -25.29 -4.97
N LYS A 170 6.48 -24.79 -4.03
CA LYS A 170 7.01 -23.43 -4.06
C LYS A 170 8.37 -23.35 -3.39
N ALA A 171 9.27 -22.54 -3.97
CA ALA A 171 10.54 -22.14 -3.37
C ALA A 171 10.64 -20.62 -3.37
N VAL A 172 10.99 -20.02 -2.24
CA VAL A 172 11.15 -18.57 -2.08
C VAL A 172 12.60 -18.29 -1.70
N PHE A 173 13.27 -17.45 -2.48
CA PHE A 173 14.63 -16.98 -2.23
C PHE A 173 14.62 -15.50 -1.90
N ARG A 174 15.35 -15.11 -0.84
CA ARG A 174 15.53 -13.70 -0.45
C ARG A 174 16.89 -13.43 0.15
N GLY A 175 17.32 -12.17 0.10
CA GLY A 175 18.36 -11.63 0.96
C GLY A 175 17.79 -11.29 2.35
N ASN A 176 18.59 -11.51 3.40
CA ASN A 176 18.14 -11.27 4.78
C ASN A 176 18.13 -9.79 5.17
N GLY A 177 18.65 -8.90 4.31
CA GLY A 177 18.61 -7.45 4.46
C GLY A 177 17.49 -6.77 3.67
N GLY A 178 16.62 -7.55 2.99
CA GLY A 178 15.56 -7.00 2.15
C GLY A 178 16.07 -6.44 0.81
N GLU A 179 17.24 -6.91 0.36
CA GLU A 179 17.85 -6.44 -0.88
C GLU A 179 16.93 -6.71 -2.09
N PRO A 180 16.83 -5.76 -3.05
CA PRO A 180 15.96 -5.90 -4.21
C PRO A 180 16.49 -6.97 -5.17
N LEU A 181 15.67 -7.97 -5.50
CA LEU A 181 16.04 -9.12 -6.33
C LEU A 181 15.33 -9.18 -7.66
N ALA A 182 14.19 -8.48 -7.82
CA ALA A 182 13.40 -8.46 -9.05
C ALA A 182 12.57 -7.16 -9.12
N GLY A 183 11.92 -6.91 -10.26
CA GLY A 183 11.14 -5.71 -10.52
C GLY A 183 11.53 -5.06 -11.85
N THR A 184 11.35 -3.76 -11.97
CA THR A 184 11.86 -2.99 -13.10
C THR A 184 13.38 -2.91 -13.03
N ILE A 185 14.05 -3.37 -14.08
CA ILE A 185 15.52 -3.39 -14.16
C ILE A 185 16.01 -2.43 -15.25
N VAL A 186 17.15 -1.81 -15.00
CA VAL A 186 17.88 -1.00 -15.96
C VAL A 186 19.26 -1.60 -16.25
N ILE A 187 19.67 -1.59 -17.53
CA ILE A 187 20.86 -2.26 -18.02
C ILE A 187 21.57 -1.34 -19.03
N ASP A 188 22.84 -1.03 -18.82
CA ASP A 188 23.66 -0.40 -19.85
C ASP A 188 24.09 -1.45 -20.87
N ALA A 189 23.45 -1.46 -22.04
CA ALA A 189 23.72 -2.43 -23.10
C ALA A 189 25.07 -2.22 -23.78
N ALA A 190 25.70 -1.06 -23.66
CA ALA A 190 27.03 -0.77 -24.20
C ALA A 190 28.16 -1.18 -23.24
N SER A 191 27.84 -1.57 -22.00
CA SER A 191 28.83 -2.00 -21.02
C SER A 191 29.57 -3.27 -21.47
N ASN A 192 30.86 -3.32 -21.19
CA ASN A 192 31.62 -4.57 -21.40
C ASN A 192 31.20 -5.69 -20.47
N ASP A 193 30.71 -5.35 -19.28
CA ASP A 193 30.19 -6.27 -18.27
C ASP A 193 28.80 -5.78 -17.83
N PRO A 194 27.76 -5.99 -18.66
CA PRO A 194 26.42 -5.48 -18.34
C PRO A 194 25.84 -6.18 -17.12
N SER A 195 25.27 -5.39 -16.22
CA SER A 195 24.65 -5.84 -14.98
C SER A 195 23.31 -5.14 -14.80
N ALA A 196 22.28 -5.90 -14.51
CA ALA A 196 20.97 -5.35 -14.21
C ALA A 196 20.98 -4.69 -12.82
N SER A 197 20.38 -3.52 -12.70
CA SER A 197 20.07 -2.90 -11.41
C SER A 197 18.56 -2.68 -11.28
N VAL A 198 18.00 -2.97 -10.10
CA VAL A 198 16.56 -2.85 -9.83
C VAL A 198 16.26 -1.41 -9.46
N GLN A 199 15.20 -0.84 -10.05
CA GLN A 199 14.67 0.46 -9.64
C GLN A 199 13.90 0.31 -8.32
N ALA A 200 13.96 1.30 -7.44
CA ALA A 200 13.35 1.23 -6.12
C ALA A 200 11.82 1.07 -6.17
N GLU A 201 11.18 1.75 -7.13
CA GLU A 201 9.73 1.66 -7.31
C GLU A 201 9.32 0.26 -7.81
N GLY A 202 8.46 -0.41 -7.05
CA GLY A 202 7.99 -1.76 -7.38
C GLY A 202 9.04 -2.86 -7.25
N ALA A 203 10.16 -2.62 -6.55
CA ALA A 203 11.17 -3.62 -6.29
C ALA A 203 10.63 -4.76 -5.41
N ALA A 204 10.95 -5.99 -5.77
CA ALA A 204 10.67 -7.18 -4.97
C ALA A 204 11.94 -7.69 -4.29
N SER A 205 11.90 -7.88 -2.98
CA SER A 205 13.00 -8.45 -2.18
C SER A 205 13.01 -9.98 -2.13
N GLU A 206 11.97 -10.61 -2.69
CA GLU A 206 11.83 -12.05 -2.78
C GLU A 206 11.65 -12.50 -4.24
N VAL A 207 12.23 -13.63 -4.60
CA VAL A 207 11.94 -14.31 -5.87
C VAL A 207 11.34 -15.68 -5.56
N THR A 208 10.17 -15.93 -6.11
CA THR A 208 9.37 -17.13 -5.90
C THR A 208 9.42 -18.03 -7.15
N LEU A 209 9.81 -19.28 -6.98
CA LEU A 209 9.71 -20.30 -7.99
C LEU A 209 8.53 -21.22 -7.69
N THR A 210 7.59 -21.35 -8.62
CA THR A 210 6.36 -22.13 -8.46
C THR A 210 6.31 -23.30 -9.45
N GLY A 211 5.68 -24.41 -9.06
CA GLY A 211 5.46 -25.58 -9.90
C GLY A 211 5.64 -26.89 -9.14
N ASP A 212 5.76 -27.98 -9.88
CA ASP A 212 6.02 -29.29 -9.32
C ASP A 212 7.53 -29.53 -9.20
N PHE A 213 7.99 -29.79 -7.98
CA PHE A 213 9.39 -30.05 -7.72
C PHE A 213 9.61 -31.56 -7.51
N ILE A 214 10.55 -32.11 -8.24
CA ILE A 214 10.92 -33.53 -8.19
C ILE A 214 12.15 -33.71 -7.29
N SER A 215 12.07 -34.53 -6.27
CA SER A 215 13.20 -34.88 -5.42
C SER A 215 14.34 -35.49 -6.26
N GLY A 216 15.57 -35.09 -5.98
CA GLY A 216 16.77 -35.47 -6.76
C GLY A 216 17.06 -34.54 -7.94
N SER A 217 16.16 -33.59 -8.27
CA SER A 217 16.32 -32.67 -9.39
C SER A 217 16.90 -31.32 -8.99
N THR A 218 17.55 -30.67 -9.97
CA THR A 218 18.15 -29.35 -9.80
C THR A 218 17.23 -28.24 -10.36
N TYR A 219 17.15 -27.11 -9.66
CA TYR A 219 16.31 -25.96 -9.97
C TYR A 219 17.10 -24.66 -9.95
N TYR A 220 16.61 -23.67 -10.68
CA TYR A 220 17.29 -22.42 -10.91
C TYR A 220 16.30 -21.24 -10.78
N LEU A 221 16.72 -20.17 -10.07
CA LEU A 221 16.05 -18.89 -10.01
C LEU A 221 16.94 -17.83 -10.65
N VAL A 222 16.35 -16.90 -11.38
CA VAL A 222 17.04 -15.73 -11.92
C VAL A 222 16.77 -14.54 -11.02
N VAL A 223 17.82 -13.86 -10.58
CA VAL A 223 17.74 -12.76 -9.61
C VAL A 223 18.62 -11.59 -10.06
N ALA A 224 18.28 -10.39 -9.66
CA ALA A 224 19.13 -9.24 -9.91
C ALA A 224 20.47 -9.36 -9.18
N PRO A 225 21.57 -8.90 -9.77
CA PRO A 225 22.88 -8.84 -9.12
C PRO A 225 22.86 -7.88 -7.92
N GLY A 226 23.70 -8.18 -6.93
CA GLY A 226 23.83 -7.36 -5.73
C GLY A 226 24.57 -8.08 -4.61
N THR A 227 24.79 -7.41 -3.50
CA THR A 227 25.43 -7.98 -2.31
C THR A 227 24.36 -8.20 -1.24
N LEU A 228 24.18 -9.45 -0.83
CA LEU A 228 23.32 -9.86 0.28
C LEU A 228 24.12 -9.75 1.57
N SER A 229 24.13 -8.55 2.19
CA SER A 229 25.03 -8.22 3.30
C SER A 229 24.77 -9.04 4.55
N ASN A 230 23.50 -9.39 4.80
CA ASN A 230 23.07 -10.17 5.96
C ASN A 230 22.87 -11.67 5.63
N GLY A 231 23.39 -12.10 4.46
CA GLY A 231 23.20 -13.45 3.96
C GLY A 231 21.87 -13.67 3.25
N LEU A 232 21.46 -14.92 3.16
CA LEU A 232 20.30 -15.33 2.36
C LEU A 232 19.44 -16.38 3.05
N THR A 233 18.20 -16.49 2.58
CA THR A 233 17.26 -17.54 3.00
C THR A 233 16.60 -18.15 1.77
N LEU A 234 16.52 -19.49 1.76
CA LEU A 234 15.71 -20.28 0.85
C LEU A 234 14.64 -21.02 1.67
N THR A 235 13.39 -20.78 1.37
CA THR A 235 12.23 -21.44 1.98
C THR A 235 11.51 -22.29 0.94
N LEU A 236 11.31 -23.57 1.22
CA LEU A 236 10.54 -24.49 0.40
C LEU A 236 9.19 -24.72 1.07
N TYR A 237 8.13 -24.83 0.28
CA TYR A 237 6.77 -25.08 0.77
C TYR A 237 6.21 -26.35 0.15
N ASP A 238 5.58 -27.19 1.01
CA ASP A 238 4.80 -28.33 0.56
C ASP A 238 3.41 -27.93 0.02
N GLU A 239 2.62 -28.90 -0.40
CA GLU A 239 1.26 -28.70 -0.90
C GLU A 239 0.28 -28.22 0.17
N ASN A 240 0.60 -28.36 1.46
CA ASN A 240 -0.20 -27.90 2.60
C ASN A 240 0.26 -26.54 3.13
N GLY A 241 1.25 -25.92 2.48
CA GLY A 241 1.83 -24.65 2.90
C GLY A 241 2.76 -24.75 4.10
N ASN A 242 3.13 -25.96 4.55
CA ASN A 242 4.21 -26.11 5.54
C ASN A 242 5.54 -25.74 4.89
N GLY A 243 6.44 -25.18 5.70
CA GLY A 243 7.75 -24.70 5.25
C GLY A 243 8.91 -25.55 5.70
N TYR A 244 9.95 -25.59 4.86
CA TYR A 244 11.30 -25.94 5.24
C TYR A 244 12.20 -24.75 4.91
N MET A 245 12.87 -24.19 5.91
CA MET A 245 13.68 -22.97 5.74
C MET A 245 15.17 -23.28 5.98
N ARG A 246 16.00 -22.80 5.06
CA ARG A 246 17.45 -22.78 5.20
C ARG A 246 17.94 -21.34 5.11
N SER A 247 18.47 -20.83 6.20
CA SER A 247 18.99 -19.46 6.31
C SER A 247 20.48 -19.48 6.62
N GLY A 248 21.21 -18.50 6.10
CA GLY A 248 22.61 -18.25 6.39
C GLY A 248 22.88 -16.76 6.53
N LYS A 249 23.78 -16.37 7.44
CA LYS A 249 24.14 -14.96 7.75
C LYS A 249 25.38 -14.47 7.02
N LYS A 250 26.00 -15.33 6.20
CA LYS A 250 27.23 -14.97 5.50
C LYS A 250 26.92 -14.04 4.33
N GLU A 251 27.62 -12.90 4.27
CA GLU A 251 27.60 -12.03 3.10
C GLU A 251 27.82 -12.85 1.80
N THR A 252 26.99 -12.60 0.84
CA THR A 252 26.98 -13.35 -0.43
C THR A 252 26.78 -12.39 -1.60
N ASN A 253 27.65 -12.49 -2.61
CA ASN A 253 27.55 -11.68 -3.81
C ASN A 253 26.79 -12.43 -4.92
N LEU A 254 25.80 -11.79 -5.48
CA LEU A 254 25.10 -12.18 -6.70
C LEU A 254 25.72 -11.42 -7.86
N THR A 255 26.43 -12.12 -8.75
CA THR A 255 27.16 -11.49 -9.86
C THR A 255 26.47 -11.80 -11.19
N ALA A 256 26.28 -10.80 -12.03
CA ALA A 256 25.73 -10.95 -13.38
C ALA A 256 26.48 -12.05 -14.17
N GLY A 257 25.73 -12.92 -14.85
CA GLY A 257 26.28 -14.03 -15.62
C GLY A 257 26.86 -15.19 -14.80
N HIS A 258 26.75 -15.18 -13.46
CA HIS A 258 27.28 -16.22 -12.58
C HIS A 258 26.17 -17.01 -11.88
N ILE A 259 26.51 -18.25 -11.48
CA ILE A 259 25.61 -19.13 -10.74
C ILE A 259 26.08 -19.22 -9.28
N LEU A 260 25.19 -18.84 -8.36
CA LEU A 260 25.33 -19.14 -6.94
C LEU A 260 24.77 -20.53 -6.69
N ASP A 261 25.63 -21.52 -6.39
CA ASP A 261 25.21 -22.90 -6.10
C ASP A 261 25.01 -23.09 -4.59
N LEU A 262 23.76 -23.30 -4.17
CA LEU A 262 23.40 -23.60 -2.77
C LEU A 262 23.61 -25.08 -2.41
N GLY A 263 24.00 -25.92 -3.38
CA GLY A 263 24.18 -27.36 -3.20
C GLY A 263 22.85 -28.12 -3.02
N THR A 264 22.92 -29.26 -2.36
CA THR A 264 21.74 -30.08 -2.08
C THR A 264 21.01 -29.56 -0.84
N ILE A 265 19.72 -29.33 -1.00
CA ILE A 265 18.80 -28.95 0.06
C ILE A 265 18.05 -30.21 0.52
N ASN A 266 18.40 -30.70 1.71
CA ASN A 266 17.77 -31.88 2.31
C ASN A 266 16.53 -31.44 3.10
N ALA A 267 15.40 -31.33 2.44
CA ALA A 267 14.11 -30.85 3.00
C ALA A 267 13.18 -32.04 3.28
N GLU A 268 13.57 -32.92 4.18
CA GLU A 268 12.79 -34.13 4.51
C GLU A 268 11.67 -33.87 5.53
N THR A 269 11.72 -32.75 6.25
CA THR A 269 10.73 -32.40 7.27
C THR A 269 10.20 -31.00 7.00
N PHE A 270 8.89 -30.90 6.76
CA PHE A 270 8.15 -29.66 6.64
C PHE A 270 7.31 -29.43 7.90
N ALA A 271 7.20 -28.19 8.33
CA ALA A 271 6.47 -27.82 9.55
C ALA A 271 5.60 -26.57 9.31
N SER A 272 4.59 -26.39 10.14
CA SER A 272 3.72 -25.19 10.12
C SER A 272 4.45 -23.92 10.60
N TYR A 273 5.51 -24.08 11.39
CA TYR A 273 6.42 -23.02 11.82
C TYR A 273 7.83 -23.58 12.07
N SER A 274 8.82 -22.69 12.12
CA SER A 274 10.16 -23.02 12.65
C SER A 274 10.61 -21.95 13.65
N LYS A 275 11.52 -22.31 14.56
CA LYS A 275 12.14 -21.36 15.50
C LYS A 275 13.65 -21.33 15.24
N THR A 276 14.15 -20.17 14.83
CA THR A 276 15.56 -19.96 14.52
C THR A 276 16.06 -18.68 15.19
N ASP A 277 17.16 -18.77 15.93
CA ASP A 277 17.76 -17.64 16.66
C ASP A 277 16.76 -16.92 17.60
N GLY A 278 15.81 -17.64 18.18
CA GLY A 278 14.79 -17.09 19.07
C GLY A 278 13.57 -16.49 18.36
N THR A 279 13.57 -16.44 17.04
CA THR A 279 12.47 -15.93 16.21
C THR A 279 11.62 -17.07 15.66
N TYR A 280 10.30 -16.95 15.76
CA TYR A 280 9.35 -17.85 15.13
C TYR A 280 9.08 -17.41 13.68
N HIS A 281 9.24 -18.32 12.78
CA HIS A 281 8.90 -18.19 11.36
C HIS A 281 7.64 -18.97 11.08
N ILE A 282 6.55 -18.29 10.80
CA ILE A 282 5.20 -18.86 10.66
C ILE A 282 4.88 -19.06 9.18
N PHE A 283 4.52 -20.28 8.80
CA PHE A 283 4.28 -20.62 7.40
C PHE A 283 2.79 -20.71 7.02
N ASN A 284 1.91 -21.03 7.99
CA ASN A 284 0.46 -21.17 7.77
C ASN A 284 -0.35 -20.97 9.06
N ALA A 285 -1.67 -21.10 8.97
CA ALA A 285 -2.59 -20.91 10.11
C ALA A 285 -2.30 -21.85 11.28
N ALA A 286 -1.99 -23.12 11.03
CA ALA A 286 -1.62 -24.06 12.09
C ALA A 286 -0.36 -23.60 12.84
N GLY A 287 0.59 -22.99 12.13
CA GLY A 287 1.79 -22.40 12.75
C GLY A 287 1.48 -21.23 13.68
N LEU A 288 0.52 -20.36 13.31
CA LEU A 288 0.02 -19.30 14.20
C LEU A 288 -0.62 -19.88 15.47
N GLU A 289 -1.49 -20.88 15.33
CA GLU A 289 -2.16 -21.52 16.47
C GLU A 289 -1.16 -22.22 17.38
N GLU A 290 -0.14 -22.88 16.83
CA GLU A 290 0.92 -23.54 17.60
C GLU A 290 1.85 -22.53 18.30
N TRP A 291 2.22 -21.43 17.62
CA TRP A 291 2.98 -20.34 18.23
C TRP A 291 2.24 -19.72 19.41
N ALA A 292 0.95 -19.44 19.25
CA ALA A 292 0.13 -18.82 20.29
C ALA A 292 0.02 -19.69 21.60
N LYS A 293 0.32 -20.98 21.52
CA LYS A 293 0.34 -21.91 22.65
C LYS A 293 1.71 -22.02 23.33
N GLN A 294 2.76 -21.45 22.75
CA GLN A 294 4.10 -21.51 23.33
C GLN A 294 4.22 -20.70 24.61
N GLU A 295 5.02 -21.14 25.55
CA GLU A 295 5.24 -20.46 26.83
C GLU A 295 5.83 -19.06 26.66
N ASP A 296 6.62 -18.83 25.59
CA ASP A 296 7.26 -17.56 25.26
C ASP A 296 6.53 -16.77 24.19
N CYS A 297 5.29 -17.13 23.83
CA CYS A 297 4.55 -16.43 22.74
C CYS A 297 4.38 -14.92 22.99
N LEU A 298 4.32 -14.49 24.26
CA LEU A 298 4.18 -13.06 24.61
C LEU A 298 5.45 -12.23 24.44
N THR A 299 6.62 -12.87 24.34
CA THR A 299 7.92 -12.17 24.33
C THR A 299 8.78 -12.50 23.12
N SER A 300 8.36 -13.53 22.36
CA SER A 300 9.11 -13.99 21.19
C SER A 300 8.91 -13.08 19.98
N ASN A 301 9.94 -12.97 19.16
CA ASN A 301 9.81 -12.36 17.85
C ASN A 301 9.17 -13.33 16.87
N VAL A 302 8.37 -12.78 15.94
CA VAL A 302 7.63 -13.53 14.94
C VAL A 302 7.85 -12.92 13.56
N VAL A 303 8.03 -13.76 12.54
CA VAL A 303 8.02 -13.38 11.13
C VAL A 303 7.00 -14.23 10.39
N ILE A 304 6.09 -13.60 9.67
CA ILE A 304 5.15 -14.30 8.79
C ILE A 304 5.83 -14.56 7.45
N GLU A 305 5.96 -15.83 7.09
CA GLU A 305 6.73 -16.24 5.90
C GLU A 305 5.87 -16.44 4.66
N ASN A 306 4.54 -16.49 4.81
CA ASN A 306 3.60 -16.71 3.72
C ASN A 306 2.27 -16.02 4.02
N ASP A 307 1.45 -15.79 2.99
CA ASP A 307 0.06 -15.41 3.22
C ASP A 307 -0.66 -16.52 3.97
N ILE A 308 -1.47 -16.15 4.96
CA ILE A 308 -2.15 -17.07 5.85
C ILE A 308 -3.66 -16.94 5.70
N ASP A 309 -4.33 -18.03 5.36
CA ASP A 309 -5.78 -18.10 5.37
C ASP A 309 -6.28 -18.70 6.71
N MET A 310 -6.99 -17.87 7.47
CA MET A 310 -7.62 -18.23 8.74
C MET A 310 -9.13 -18.45 8.60
N SER A 311 -9.64 -18.53 7.39
CA SER A 311 -11.07 -18.75 7.12
C SER A 311 -11.57 -20.01 7.81
N GLY A 312 -12.60 -19.87 8.66
CA GLY A 312 -13.16 -20.97 9.44
C GLY A 312 -12.42 -21.30 10.74
N ILE A 313 -11.34 -20.59 11.05
CA ILE A 313 -10.59 -20.73 12.31
C ILE A 313 -11.08 -19.64 13.28
N SER A 314 -11.44 -20.04 14.49
CA SER A 314 -11.75 -19.13 15.59
C SER A 314 -10.47 -18.78 16.33
N TRP A 315 -10.01 -17.55 16.21
CA TRP A 315 -8.78 -17.09 16.84
C TRP A 315 -9.01 -16.69 18.29
N THR A 316 -8.13 -17.14 19.17
CA THR A 316 -8.06 -16.67 20.55
C THR A 316 -7.01 -15.57 20.64
N PRO A 317 -7.37 -14.33 21.06
CA PRO A 317 -6.43 -13.24 21.18
C PRO A 317 -5.20 -13.58 22.03
N VAL A 318 -4.01 -13.21 21.54
CA VAL A 318 -2.76 -13.43 22.27
C VAL A 318 -2.61 -12.38 23.37
N GLY A 319 -2.27 -12.83 24.59
CA GLY A 319 -2.22 -11.98 25.79
C GLY A 319 -3.59 -11.79 26.44
N THR A 320 -3.65 -10.99 27.49
CA THR A 320 -4.90 -10.73 28.24
C THR A 320 -5.22 -9.23 28.39
N ASN A 321 -4.22 -8.39 28.49
CA ASN A 321 -4.32 -6.94 28.63
C ASN A 321 -2.96 -6.30 28.27
N MET A 322 -2.84 -4.97 28.38
CA MET A 322 -1.61 -4.25 28.05
C MET A 322 -0.41 -4.61 28.95
N GLN A 323 -0.63 -4.98 30.22
CA GLN A 323 0.44 -5.37 31.15
C GLN A 323 0.92 -6.81 30.92
N ASN A 324 0.01 -7.70 30.53
CA ASN A 324 0.26 -9.11 30.18
C ASN A 324 -0.02 -9.33 28.69
N GLY A 325 0.36 -8.37 27.87
CA GLY A 325 0.22 -8.37 26.44
C GLY A 325 1.48 -8.84 25.74
N TYR A 326 1.38 -8.93 24.43
CA TYR A 326 2.52 -9.21 23.58
C TYR A 326 3.57 -8.08 23.69
N SER A 327 4.85 -8.44 23.77
CA SER A 327 5.97 -7.51 23.96
C SER A 327 7.14 -7.74 22.99
N GLY A 328 6.99 -8.69 22.06
CA GLY A 328 7.98 -8.99 21.03
C GLY A 328 7.84 -8.09 19.80
N ASP A 329 8.61 -8.44 18.78
CA ASP A 329 8.53 -7.88 17.44
C ASP A 329 7.75 -8.85 16.52
N PHE A 330 6.55 -8.43 16.06
CA PHE A 330 5.72 -9.18 15.12
C PHE A 330 5.82 -8.54 13.74
N ASN A 331 6.67 -9.13 12.93
CA ASN A 331 6.89 -8.72 11.55
C ASN A 331 6.00 -9.52 10.59
N GLY A 332 5.02 -8.86 10.01
CA GLY A 332 4.16 -9.44 8.99
C GLY A 332 4.86 -9.70 7.65
N ASN A 333 6.06 -9.14 7.44
CA ASN A 333 6.86 -9.34 6.22
C ASN A 333 6.04 -9.04 4.94
N ASN A 334 5.17 -8.04 5.00
CA ASN A 334 4.21 -7.66 3.95
C ASN A 334 3.27 -8.79 3.49
N LYS A 335 3.06 -9.81 4.31
CA LYS A 335 2.13 -10.90 4.04
C LYS A 335 0.72 -10.56 4.54
N THR A 336 -0.24 -11.32 4.06
CA THR A 336 -1.66 -11.14 4.37
C THR A 336 -2.17 -12.23 5.29
N ILE A 337 -2.90 -11.84 6.34
CA ILE A 337 -3.76 -12.74 7.12
C ILE A 337 -5.20 -12.50 6.65
N ASN A 338 -5.77 -13.52 6.01
CA ASN A 338 -7.14 -13.48 5.50
C ASN A 338 -8.10 -14.20 6.45
N GLY A 339 -9.30 -13.63 6.63
CA GLY A 339 -10.40 -14.30 7.31
C GLY A 339 -10.22 -14.48 8.82
N LEU A 340 -9.44 -13.59 9.49
CA LEU A 340 -9.35 -13.57 10.95
C LEU A 340 -10.75 -13.47 11.57
N ASN A 341 -11.11 -14.42 12.45
CA ASN A 341 -12.42 -14.44 13.10
C ASN A 341 -12.28 -14.52 14.61
N ILE A 342 -12.79 -13.51 15.30
CA ILE A 342 -12.75 -13.39 16.77
C ILE A 342 -14.15 -13.03 17.26
N ASN A 343 -14.69 -13.83 18.17
CA ASN A 343 -15.89 -13.53 18.95
C ASN A 343 -15.57 -13.78 20.42
N SER A 344 -15.61 -12.72 21.25
CA SER A 344 -15.08 -12.81 22.61
C SER A 344 -15.83 -11.90 23.59
N GLU A 345 -15.91 -12.36 24.85
CA GLU A 345 -16.39 -11.58 26.00
C GLU A 345 -15.24 -10.92 26.78
N ALA A 346 -14.01 -10.93 26.26
CA ALA A 346 -12.89 -10.25 26.90
C ALA A 346 -13.03 -8.73 26.83
N SER A 347 -12.30 -8.02 27.71
CA SER A 347 -12.28 -6.55 27.72
C SER A 347 -11.47 -5.97 26.56
N ASN A 348 -10.46 -6.69 26.09
CA ASN A 348 -9.62 -6.28 24.97
C ASN A 348 -9.59 -7.39 23.91
N ILE A 349 -9.94 -7.05 22.68
CA ILE A 349 -10.25 -8.02 21.63
C ILE A 349 -9.56 -7.60 20.33
N GLY A 350 -8.72 -8.47 19.80
CA GLY A 350 -7.98 -8.30 18.56
C GLY A 350 -7.11 -9.51 18.28
N PHE A 351 -6.31 -9.46 17.24
CA PHE A 351 -5.28 -10.49 17.02
C PHE A 351 -4.42 -10.63 18.29
N PHE A 352 -4.04 -9.50 18.87
CA PHE A 352 -3.53 -9.38 20.24
C PHE A 352 -4.62 -8.81 21.15
N SER A 353 -4.78 -9.38 22.33
CA SER A 353 -5.62 -8.77 23.37
C SER A 353 -5.05 -7.43 23.81
N GLY A 354 -3.74 -7.39 24.02
CA GLY A 354 -2.99 -6.18 24.35
C GLY A 354 -1.56 -6.22 23.83
N LEU A 355 -1.04 -5.03 23.51
CA LEU A 355 0.38 -4.82 23.22
C LEU A 355 1.03 -4.11 24.40
N ALA A 356 2.12 -4.67 24.92
CA ALA A 356 2.93 -4.06 25.97
C ALA A 356 3.86 -2.96 25.39
N SER A 357 4.51 -2.18 26.25
CA SER A 357 5.27 -0.98 25.85
C SER A 357 6.44 -1.22 24.87
N ASN A 358 6.97 -2.44 24.84
CA ASN A 358 8.07 -2.79 23.94
C ASN A 358 7.60 -3.50 22.66
N ALA A 359 6.30 -3.76 22.54
CA ALA A 359 5.75 -4.43 21.38
C ALA A 359 5.87 -3.58 20.11
N ILE A 360 6.24 -4.24 19.03
CA ILE A 360 6.15 -3.68 17.67
C ILE A 360 5.36 -4.67 16.84
N VAL A 361 4.33 -4.18 16.14
CA VAL A 361 3.57 -4.95 15.15
C VAL A 361 3.67 -4.17 13.85
N HIS A 362 4.21 -4.79 12.83
CA HIS A 362 4.47 -4.05 11.60
C HIS A 362 4.42 -4.90 10.32
N ASP A 363 4.24 -4.22 9.18
CA ASP A 363 4.30 -4.79 7.83
C ASP A 363 3.34 -5.96 7.63
N ILE A 364 2.12 -5.86 8.14
CA ILE A 364 1.10 -6.92 8.05
C ILE A 364 -0.20 -6.41 7.44
N LYS A 365 -0.84 -7.23 6.60
CA LYS A 365 -2.15 -6.95 6.03
C LYS A 365 -3.18 -7.90 6.59
N PHE A 366 -4.34 -7.36 7.00
CA PHE A 366 -5.51 -8.17 7.35
C PHE A 366 -6.63 -7.90 6.36
N THR A 367 -7.22 -8.96 5.86
CA THR A 367 -8.37 -8.84 4.95
C THR A 367 -9.51 -9.75 5.39
N ASN A 368 -10.75 -9.28 5.18
CA ASN A 368 -11.96 -10.02 5.57
C ASN A 368 -11.99 -10.41 7.06
N ALA A 369 -11.44 -9.57 7.93
CA ALA A 369 -11.43 -9.84 9.38
C ALA A 369 -12.81 -9.57 10.00
N SER A 370 -13.21 -10.41 10.96
CA SER A 370 -14.40 -10.22 11.80
C SER A 370 -13.99 -10.25 13.27
N VAL A 371 -14.16 -9.12 13.95
CA VAL A 371 -13.83 -8.99 15.39
C VAL A 371 -15.08 -8.51 16.13
N GLU A 372 -15.59 -9.34 17.01
CA GLU A 372 -16.81 -9.09 17.76
C GLU A 372 -16.56 -9.12 19.27
N GLY A 373 -16.81 -7.98 19.94
CA GLY A 373 -16.73 -7.81 21.37
C GLY A 373 -18.11 -7.69 21.99
N ASN A 374 -18.45 -8.63 22.88
CA ASN A 374 -19.78 -8.77 23.45
C ASN A 374 -19.96 -8.11 24.82
N LEU A 375 -18.88 -7.60 25.45
CA LEU A 375 -18.99 -6.87 26.72
C LEU A 375 -19.35 -5.41 26.54
N SER A 376 -20.11 -4.87 27.51
CA SER A 376 -20.47 -3.45 27.58
C SER A 376 -19.30 -2.50 27.89
N SER A 377 -18.08 -3.01 28.00
CA SER A 377 -16.84 -2.24 28.24
C SER A 377 -15.66 -2.73 27.38
N SER A 378 -15.94 -3.43 26.26
CA SER A 378 -14.90 -3.99 25.41
C SER A 378 -14.22 -2.94 24.53
N TYR A 379 -12.91 -3.11 24.34
CA TYR A 379 -12.10 -2.43 23.31
C TYR A 379 -11.79 -3.43 22.20
N ALA A 380 -12.25 -3.16 21.00
CA ALA A 380 -12.08 -4.05 19.85
C ALA A 380 -11.27 -3.40 18.71
N GLY A 381 -10.35 -4.15 18.13
CA GLY A 381 -9.58 -3.78 16.95
C GLY A 381 -8.99 -5.00 16.27
N VAL A 382 -8.73 -4.95 14.96
CA VAL A 382 -8.21 -6.12 14.24
C VAL A 382 -6.82 -6.50 14.73
N VAL A 383 -5.92 -5.51 14.88
CA VAL A 383 -4.54 -5.77 15.35
C VAL A 383 -4.53 -5.97 16.87
N ALA A 384 -5.11 -5.05 17.61
CA ALA A 384 -5.10 -5.14 19.08
C ALA A 384 -6.35 -4.53 19.70
N GLY A 385 -6.83 -5.15 20.81
CA GLY A 385 -7.86 -4.54 21.64
C GLY A 385 -7.34 -3.25 22.27
N ALA A 386 -6.14 -3.28 22.84
CA ALA A 386 -5.48 -2.10 23.42
C ALA A 386 -3.95 -2.16 23.19
N SER A 387 -3.33 -0.99 22.99
CA SER A 387 -1.90 -0.91 22.67
C SER A 387 -1.15 0.12 23.52
N PHE A 388 -0.09 -0.34 24.20
CA PHE A 388 1.03 0.46 24.68
C PHE A 388 2.28 0.30 23.79
N GLY A 389 2.19 -0.46 22.70
CA GLY A 389 3.25 -0.67 21.72
C GLY A 389 3.12 0.23 20.49
N ILE A 390 3.92 -0.07 19.50
CA ILE A 390 3.93 0.58 18.19
C ILE A 390 3.21 -0.33 17.19
N ILE A 391 2.26 0.23 16.44
CA ILE A 391 1.61 -0.40 15.28
C ILE A 391 1.99 0.42 14.06
N ASN A 392 2.69 -0.18 13.13
CA ASN A 392 3.24 0.52 11.96
C ASN A 392 3.03 -0.28 10.67
N ASN A 393 2.62 0.40 9.59
CA ASN A 393 2.43 -0.22 8.28
C ASN A 393 1.56 -1.50 8.35
N CYS A 394 0.39 -1.36 9.02
CA CYS A 394 -0.60 -2.43 9.18
C CYS A 394 -1.87 -2.06 8.43
N ASP A 395 -2.15 -2.77 7.32
CA ASP A 395 -3.28 -2.47 6.45
C ASP A 395 -4.48 -3.35 6.78
N ILE A 396 -5.66 -2.74 6.82
CA ILE A 396 -6.92 -3.46 7.05
C ILE A 396 -7.85 -3.24 5.86
N SER A 397 -8.35 -4.31 5.28
CA SER A 397 -9.37 -4.21 4.24
C SER A 397 -10.55 -5.14 4.48
N LYS A 398 -11.76 -4.63 4.20
CA LYS A 398 -13.02 -5.40 4.28
C LYS A 398 -13.26 -6.03 5.66
N ALA A 399 -12.88 -5.34 6.71
CA ALA A 399 -13.06 -5.82 8.07
C ALA A 399 -14.41 -5.40 8.65
N THR A 400 -14.94 -6.21 9.56
CA THR A 400 -16.05 -5.87 10.44
C THR A 400 -15.56 -5.90 11.89
N VAL A 401 -15.69 -4.77 12.59
CA VAL A 401 -15.27 -4.66 14.01
C VAL A 401 -16.43 -4.13 14.82
N THR A 402 -16.84 -4.87 15.83
CA THR A 402 -17.91 -4.49 16.76
C THR A 402 -17.44 -4.54 18.21
N GLY A 403 -17.93 -3.61 19.04
CA GLY A 403 -17.57 -3.56 20.46
C GLY A 403 -18.26 -2.43 21.21
N TYR A 404 -17.94 -2.26 22.49
CA TYR A 404 -18.34 -1.06 23.23
C TYR A 404 -17.56 0.17 22.74
N CYS A 405 -16.25 0.00 22.57
CA CYS A 405 -15.33 0.89 21.87
C CYS A 405 -14.67 0.11 20.74
N ALA A 406 -14.77 0.55 19.50
CA ALA A 406 -14.26 -0.17 18.34
C ALA A 406 -13.44 0.75 17.41
N GLY A 407 -12.24 0.28 17.02
CA GLY A 407 -11.41 0.87 15.98
C GLY A 407 -10.96 -0.21 15.00
N ALA A 408 -10.77 0.10 13.71
CA ALA A 408 -10.39 -0.95 12.77
C ALA A 408 -8.99 -1.52 13.08
N ILE A 409 -8.05 -0.68 13.50
CA ILE A 409 -6.69 -1.11 13.89
C ILE A 409 -6.67 -1.52 15.37
N THR A 410 -7.09 -0.60 16.26
CA THR A 410 -7.04 -0.84 17.71
C THR A 410 -8.22 -0.18 18.43
N GLY A 411 -8.71 -0.83 19.51
CA GLY A 411 -9.74 -0.23 20.35
C GLY A 411 -9.20 0.95 21.18
N ASN A 412 -7.97 0.84 21.70
CA ASN A 412 -7.30 1.89 22.49
C ASN A 412 -5.84 2.02 22.08
N ASN A 413 -5.42 3.21 21.70
CA ASN A 413 -4.02 3.56 21.41
C ASN A 413 -3.45 4.46 22.49
N SER A 414 -2.40 4.02 23.18
CA SER A 414 -1.70 4.80 24.21
C SER A 414 -0.32 5.31 23.76
N VAL A 415 0.25 4.79 22.67
CA VAL A 415 1.59 5.19 22.20
C VAL A 415 1.57 5.63 20.75
N GLN A 416 1.54 4.69 19.79
CA GLN A 416 1.65 5.07 18.39
C GLN A 416 0.97 4.09 17.43
N VAL A 417 0.21 4.65 16.48
CA VAL A 417 -0.24 3.99 15.25
C VAL A 417 0.24 4.86 14.10
N ASN A 418 0.97 4.28 13.17
CA ASN A 418 1.62 5.01 12.09
C ASN A 418 1.54 4.26 10.76
N ASN A 419 1.40 4.98 9.63
CA ASN A 419 1.39 4.39 8.28
C ASN A 419 0.40 3.22 8.12
N CYS A 420 -0.81 3.33 8.64
CA CYS A 420 -1.79 2.27 8.57
C CYS A 420 -2.97 2.67 7.68
N ASP A 421 -3.31 1.82 6.71
CA ASP A 421 -4.39 2.05 5.77
C ASP A 421 -5.61 1.17 6.08
N VAL A 422 -6.78 1.79 6.13
CA VAL A 422 -8.06 1.09 6.33
C VAL A 422 -8.96 1.34 5.12
N SER A 423 -9.47 0.28 4.51
CA SER A 423 -10.38 0.37 3.38
C SER A 423 -11.57 -0.57 3.49
N ASP A 424 -12.74 -0.08 3.06
CA ASP A 424 -13.99 -0.85 3.00
C ASP A 424 -14.36 -1.54 4.33
N ALA A 425 -14.05 -0.89 5.46
CA ALA A 425 -14.28 -1.43 6.80
C ALA A 425 -15.63 -1.00 7.38
N THR A 426 -16.25 -1.89 8.15
CA THR A 426 -17.42 -1.59 8.98
C THR A 426 -17.02 -1.61 10.45
N VAL A 427 -17.03 -0.45 11.09
CA VAL A 427 -16.75 -0.29 12.52
C VAL A 427 -18.02 0.17 13.23
N SER A 428 -18.50 -0.64 14.18
CA SER A 428 -19.72 -0.38 14.93
C SER A 428 -19.47 -0.45 16.44
N ALA A 429 -19.79 0.61 17.16
CA ALA A 429 -19.60 0.67 18.59
C ALA A 429 -20.85 1.16 19.31
N ASN A 430 -21.01 0.76 20.57
CA ASN A 430 -22.07 1.33 21.42
C ASN A 430 -21.69 2.71 21.97
N ASN A 431 -20.39 3.00 22.12
CA ASN A 431 -19.94 4.26 22.73
C ASN A 431 -18.97 5.04 21.84
N ILE A 432 -17.84 4.45 21.45
CA ILE A 432 -16.79 5.17 20.73
C ILE A 432 -16.35 4.34 19.50
N ALA A 433 -16.49 4.92 18.31
CA ALA A 433 -16.05 4.32 17.05
C ALA A 433 -15.02 5.18 16.34
N GLY A 434 -13.95 4.56 15.87
CA GLY A 434 -12.93 5.22 15.03
C GLY A 434 -12.48 4.35 13.87
N GLY A 435 -12.18 4.97 12.75
CA GLY A 435 -11.70 4.24 11.58
C GLY A 435 -10.32 3.61 11.80
N ILE A 436 -9.48 4.20 12.64
CA ILE A 436 -8.19 3.65 13.07
C ILE A 436 -8.27 3.19 14.53
N ALA A 437 -8.62 4.08 15.44
CA ALA A 437 -8.71 3.76 16.87
C ALA A 437 -10.00 4.33 17.47
N ALA A 438 -10.63 3.59 18.40
CA ALA A 438 -11.76 4.20 19.10
C ALA A 438 -11.29 5.33 20.03
N LEU A 439 -10.32 5.05 20.89
CA LEU A 439 -9.75 6.01 21.84
C LEU A 439 -8.24 6.14 21.59
N SER A 440 -7.71 7.37 21.64
CA SER A 440 -6.28 7.62 21.53
C SER A 440 -5.78 8.62 22.55
N TYR A 441 -4.80 8.20 23.35
CA TYR A 441 -3.96 9.02 24.20
C TYR A 441 -2.60 9.31 23.55
N GLY A 442 -2.20 8.46 22.60
CA GLY A 442 -0.95 8.51 21.87
C GLY A 442 -1.06 9.20 20.52
N LYS A 443 -0.10 8.90 19.66
CA LYS A 443 0.00 9.45 18.31
C LYS A 443 -0.68 8.55 17.28
N ILE A 444 -1.37 9.16 16.32
CA ILE A 444 -1.83 8.51 15.09
C ILE A 444 -1.35 9.40 13.95
N GLU A 445 -0.45 8.89 13.13
CA GLU A 445 0.24 9.67 12.12
C GLU A 445 0.23 8.94 10.77
N TYR A 446 0.06 9.67 9.66
CA TYR A 446 0.10 9.15 8.29
C TYR A 446 -0.87 7.98 8.03
N CYS A 447 -2.01 7.96 8.72
CA CYS A 447 -3.00 6.89 8.56
C CYS A 447 -4.12 7.32 7.64
N THR A 448 -4.64 6.38 6.84
CA THR A 448 -5.75 6.66 5.93
C THR A 448 -6.96 5.76 6.19
N VAL A 449 -8.16 6.31 5.95
CA VAL A 449 -9.42 5.55 5.90
C VAL A 449 -10.13 5.88 4.59
N SER A 450 -10.43 4.87 3.81
CA SER A 450 -10.94 5.06 2.45
C SER A 450 -12.02 4.07 2.05
N GLY A 451 -12.48 4.21 0.82
CA GLY A 451 -13.48 3.33 0.22
C GLY A 451 -14.88 3.50 0.83
N SER A 452 -15.66 2.43 0.84
CA SER A 452 -17.02 2.41 1.41
C SER A 452 -17.01 2.17 2.93
N SER A 453 -16.01 2.70 3.65
CA SER A 453 -15.90 2.50 5.09
C SER A 453 -17.07 3.16 5.85
N THR A 454 -17.59 2.44 6.85
CA THR A 454 -18.70 2.89 7.69
C THR A 454 -18.28 2.84 9.16
N ILE A 455 -18.33 4.00 9.84
CA ILE A 455 -17.94 4.15 11.24
C ILE A 455 -19.16 4.66 12.02
N THR A 456 -19.70 3.82 12.90
CA THR A 456 -20.95 4.11 13.61
C THR A 456 -20.81 3.93 15.12
N ALA A 457 -21.24 4.92 15.87
CA ALA A 457 -21.35 4.84 17.32
C ALA A 457 -22.82 5.12 17.73
N GLY A 458 -23.48 4.18 18.47
CA GLY A 458 -24.93 4.14 18.66
C GLY A 458 -25.46 4.65 20.00
N GLY A 459 -24.61 4.89 20.99
CA GLY A 459 -25.02 5.30 22.34
C GLY A 459 -25.49 6.78 22.44
N THR A 460 -26.11 7.12 23.57
CA THR A 460 -26.67 8.46 23.82
C THR A 460 -25.62 9.58 23.96
N SER A 461 -24.37 9.24 24.16
CA SER A 461 -23.21 10.15 24.21
C SER A 461 -22.08 9.63 23.33
N SER A 462 -22.46 9.01 22.22
CA SER A 462 -21.54 8.31 21.34
C SER A 462 -20.64 9.27 20.55
N ARG A 463 -19.43 8.77 20.25
CA ARG A 463 -18.41 9.49 19.50
C ARG A 463 -17.99 8.69 18.29
N ALA A 464 -18.06 9.29 17.12
CA ALA A 464 -17.63 8.65 15.87
C ALA A 464 -16.66 9.55 15.11
N GLY A 465 -15.51 9.03 14.75
CA GLY A 465 -14.53 9.75 13.94
C GLY A 465 -13.93 8.90 12.83
N GLY A 466 -13.66 9.52 11.70
CA GLY A 466 -13.07 8.81 10.56
C GLY A 466 -11.71 8.19 10.88
N ILE A 467 -10.92 8.83 11.73
CA ILE A 467 -9.64 8.32 12.26
C ILE A 467 -9.84 7.85 13.71
N VAL A 468 -10.31 8.73 14.60
CA VAL A 468 -10.43 8.41 16.01
C VAL A 468 -11.80 8.83 16.55
N GLY A 469 -12.42 7.97 17.36
CA GLY A 469 -13.67 8.32 18.02
C GLY A 469 -13.48 9.44 19.06
N SER A 470 -12.45 9.34 19.90
CA SER A 470 -12.10 10.37 20.88
C SER A 470 -10.59 10.43 21.12
N THR A 471 -10.01 11.62 21.12
CA THR A 471 -8.70 11.87 21.71
C THR A 471 -8.86 12.19 23.19
N SER A 472 -7.85 11.90 23.99
CA SER A 472 -7.83 12.22 25.42
C SER A 472 -6.40 12.46 25.90
N GLN A 473 -6.27 13.07 27.06
CA GLN A 473 -5.01 13.19 27.76
C GLN A 473 -4.95 12.13 28.87
N GLU A 474 -3.84 11.40 28.95
CA GLU A 474 -3.63 10.48 30.05
C GLU A 474 -3.33 11.28 31.34
N SER A 475 -3.93 10.92 32.45
CA SER A 475 -3.75 11.61 33.73
C SER A 475 -2.27 11.56 34.18
N GLY A 476 -1.66 12.73 34.31
CA GLY A 476 -0.26 12.87 34.75
C GLY A 476 0.78 12.79 33.62
N VAL A 477 0.36 12.72 32.36
CA VAL A 477 1.24 12.75 31.19
C VAL A 477 1.01 14.02 30.40
N GLU A 478 2.08 14.74 30.03
CA GLU A 478 1.97 15.99 29.24
C GLU A 478 1.58 15.72 27.77
N THR A 479 1.65 14.48 27.29
CA THR A 479 1.31 14.12 25.92
C THR A 479 -0.18 13.87 25.80
N SER A 480 -0.87 14.74 25.08
CA SER A 480 -2.25 14.54 24.62
C SER A 480 -2.30 13.76 23.32
N GLY A 481 -3.43 13.13 23.02
CA GLY A 481 -3.65 12.45 21.75
C GLY A 481 -3.32 13.36 20.55
N ARG A 482 -2.48 12.89 19.64
CA ARG A 482 -2.05 13.67 18.48
C ARG A 482 -2.40 12.95 17.18
N LEU A 483 -3.16 13.64 16.33
CA LEU A 483 -3.50 13.18 14.98
C LEU A 483 -2.75 14.07 13.98
N LEU A 484 -1.87 13.49 13.18
CA LEU A 484 -1.05 14.23 12.24
C LEU A 484 -1.08 13.59 10.86
N LYS A 485 -1.35 14.41 9.83
CA LYS A 485 -1.30 14.01 8.42
C LYS A 485 -2.13 12.74 8.13
N CYS A 486 -3.30 12.65 8.74
CA CYS A 486 -4.25 11.57 8.50
C CYS A 486 -5.30 11.99 7.47
N ALA A 487 -5.78 11.03 6.68
CA ALA A 487 -6.78 11.30 5.65
C ALA A 487 -7.99 10.36 5.73
N VAL A 488 -9.18 10.89 5.48
CA VAL A 488 -10.42 10.11 5.35
C VAL A 488 -11.10 10.49 4.05
N ASP A 489 -11.40 9.51 3.22
CA ASP A 489 -12.01 9.74 1.92
C ASP A 489 -13.16 8.76 1.63
N GLY A 490 -14.34 9.28 1.30
CA GLY A 490 -15.52 8.51 0.88
C GLY A 490 -16.29 7.79 1.99
N ALA A 491 -15.93 7.96 3.27
CA ALA A 491 -16.51 7.21 4.38
C ALA A 491 -17.86 7.79 4.85
N THR A 492 -18.68 6.93 5.48
CA THR A 492 -19.87 7.32 6.24
C THR A 492 -19.59 7.24 7.73
N ILE A 493 -19.87 8.34 8.45
CA ILE A 493 -19.59 8.48 9.89
C ILE A 493 -20.87 8.88 10.62
N SER A 494 -21.24 8.15 11.66
CA SER A 494 -22.48 8.39 12.39
C SER A 494 -22.29 8.30 13.92
N GLY A 495 -22.67 9.35 14.64
CA GLY A 495 -22.60 9.43 16.10
C GLY A 495 -23.24 10.69 16.65
N VAL A 496 -23.39 10.77 17.97
CA VAL A 496 -23.86 12.01 18.64
C VAL A 496 -22.82 13.12 18.49
N LEU A 497 -21.55 12.78 18.70
CA LEU A 497 -20.40 13.62 18.35
C LEU A 497 -19.71 12.96 17.17
N ALA A 498 -19.87 13.53 15.98
CA ALA A 498 -19.29 12.93 14.78
C ALA A 498 -18.42 13.93 14.01
N GLY A 499 -17.24 13.48 13.63
CA GLY A 499 -16.29 14.28 12.85
C GLY A 499 -15.55 13.47 11.79
N GLY A 500 -15.18 14.13 10.71
CA GLY A 500 -14.47 13.50 9.60
C GLY A 500 -13.16 12.86 10.02
N ILE A 501 -12.47 13.43 11.00
CA ILE A 501 -11.24 12.94 11.60
C ILE A 501 -11.47 12.45 13.02
N ALA A 502 -12.04 13.28 13.89
CA ALA A 502 -12.29 12.94 15.28
C ALA A 502 -13.71 13.24 15.70
N GLY A 503 -14.37 12.31 16.41
CA GLY A 503 -15.67 12.56 17.02
C GLY A 503 -15.57 13.60 18.13
N GLU A 504 -14.61 13.43 19.04
CA GLU A 504 -14.25 14.37 20.10
C GLU A 504 -12.74 14.58 20.15
N ASN A 505 -12.31 15.83 20.21
CA ASN A 505 -10.93 16.21 20.48
C ASN A 505 -10.83 16.85 21.88
N SER A 506 -10.42 16.05 22.87
CA SER A 506 -10.28 16.48 24.25
C SER A 506 -8.81 16.61 24.60
N PHE A 507 -8.30 17.84 24.70
CA PHE A 507 -6.89 18.17 24.94
C PHE A 507 -5.92 17.71 23.84
N GLY A 508 -6.40 17.20 22.72
CA GLY A 508 -5.57 16.67 21.63
C GLY A 508 -5.20 17.73 20.59
N ILE A 509 -4.32 17.31 19.67
CA ILE A 509 -3.97 18.09 18.49
C ILE A 509 -4.41 17.32 17.23
N VAL A 510 -5.24 17.96 16.41
CA VAL A 510 -5.62 17.47 15.08
C VAL A 510 -4.99 18.40 14.06
N ALA A 511 -3.93 17.96 13.38
CA ALA A 511 -3.15 18.82 12.50
C ALA A 511 -2.89 18.20 11.12
N GLN A 512 -2.97 19.00 10.07
CA GLN A 512 -2.69 18.63 8.70
C GLN A 512 -3.52 17.42 8.21
N CYS A 513 -4.75 17.29 8.71
CA CYS A 513 -5.63 16.18 8.40
C CYS A 513 -6.63 16.55 7.29
N VAL A 514 -7.01 15.57 6.48
CA VAL A 514 -7.92 15.71 5.35
C VAL A 514 -9.19 14.89 5.57
N ALA A 515 -10.34 15.51 5.38
CA ALA A 515 -11.66 14.88 5.33
C ALA A 515 -12.33 15.21 3.99
N ASN A 516 -12.50 14.22 3.12
CA ASN A 516 -12.98 14.44 1.77
C ASN A 516 -14.14 13.51 1.41
N ARG A 517 -15.19 14.04 0.77
CA ARG A 517 -16.34 13.29 0.26
C ARG A 517 -17.05 12.43 1.31
N LEU A 518 -17.17 12.93 2.54
CA LEU A 518 -17.75 12.19 3.66
C LEU A 518 -19.24 12.40 3.76
N ASN A 519 -19.93 11.41 4.35
CA ASN A 519 -21.29 11.55 4.85
C ASN A 519 -21.25 11.47 6.38
N ILE A 520 -21.44 12.61 7.05
CA ILE A 520 -21.36 12.74 8.51
C ILE A 520 -22.75 13.01 9.07
N THR A 521 -23.27 12.10 9.88
CA THR A 521 -24.65 12.18 10.39
C THR A 521 -24.79 11.65 11.82
N SER A 522 -26.02 11.59 12.31
CA SER A 522 -26.37 10.95 13.58
C SER A 522 -27.65 10.14 13.42
N SER A 523 -27.68 8.98 14.05
CA SER A 523 -28.91 8.17 14.14
C SER A 523 -29.94 8.70 15.14
N THR A 524 -29.59 9.76 15.90
CA THR A 524 -30.47 10.37 16.90
C THR A 524 -30.58 11.86 16.63
N SER A 525 -31.78 12.42 16.78
CA SER A 525 -32.03 13.87 16.79
C SER A 525 -32.10 14.33 18.22
N LYS A 526 -31.14 15.11 18.70
CA LYS A 526 -31.06 15.63 20.07
C LYS A 526 -30.28 16.94 20.10
N GLU A 527 -30.55 17.74 21.10
CA GLU A 527 -29.83 18.99 21.42
C GLU A 527 -28.34 18.80 21.78
N SER A 528 -27.84 17.57 21.77
CA SER A 528 -26.41 17.23 22.03
C SER A 528 -25.68 16.75 20.80
N VAL A 529 -26.33 16.69 19.63
CA VAL A 529 -25.71 16.23 18.39
C VAL A 529 -24.79 17.33 17.83
N ARG A 530 -23.51 17.02 17.65
CA ARG A 530 -22.51 17.96 17.18
C ARG A 530 -21.73 17.30 16.04
N LEU A 531 -21.81 17.89 14.86
CA LEU A 531 -21.24 17.33 13.64
C LEU A 531 -20.22 18.29 13.04
N GLY A 532 -19.02 17.81 12.73
CA GLY A 532 -17.98 18.64 12.13
C GLY A 532 -17.26 17.93 10.97
N GLY A 533 -16.89 18.68 9.96
CA GLY A 533 -16.15 18.14 8.81
C GLY A 533 -14.80 17.52 9.22
N ILE A 534 -14.17 18.05 10.26
CA ILE A 534 -12.94 17.52 10.86
C ILE A 534 -13.23 16.99 12.27
N VAL A 535 -13.78 17.79 13.17
CA VAL A 535 -14.01 17.41 14.56
C VAL A 535 -15.47 17.71 14.95
N GLY A 536 -16.17 16.71 15.50
CA GLY A 536 -17.55 16.92 16.01
C GLY A 536 -17.57 17.85 17.22
N TYR A 537 -16.74 17.59 18.22
CA TYR A 537 -16.64 18.36 19.46
C TYR A 537 -15.19 18.59 19.87
N ASN A 538 -14.74 19.83 19.87
CA ASN A 538 -13.40 20.23 20.29
C ASN A 538 -13.46 20.83 21.71
N THR A 539 -12.90 20.11 22.69
CA THR A 539 -12.90 20.49 24.10
C THR A 539 -11.48 20.73 24.59
N ARG A 540 -10.99 21.94 24.56
CA ARG A 540 -9.63 22.32 24.95
C ARG A 540 -8.53 21.75 24.07
N GLY A 541 -8.84 21.35 22.85
CA GLY A 541 -7.88 20.83 21.88
C GLY A 541 -7.63 21.81 20.74
N ASP A 542 -6.62 21.53 19.96
CA ASP A 542 -6.23 22.31 18.79
C ASP A 542 -6.63 21.58 17.50
N VAL A 543 -7.26 22.32 16.57
CA VAL A 543 -7.52 21.87 15.20
C VAL A 543 -6.80 22.83 14.25
N VAL A 544 -5.76 22.32 13.58
CA VAL A 544 -4.76 23.15 12.91
C VAL A 544 -4.56 22.70 11.47
N ALA A 545 -4.50 23.66 10.53
CA ALA A 545 -4.11 23.44 9.15
C ALA A 545 -4.77 22.19 8.54
N SER A 546 -6.04 21.94 8.88
CA SER A 546 -6.81 20.78 8.48
C SER A 546 -7.90 21.17 7.49
N TYR A 547 -8.31 20.24 6.66
CA TYR A 547 -9.09 20.51 5.47
C TYR A 547 -10.30 19.60 5.35
N SER A 548 -11.49 20.17 5.10
CA SER A 548 -12.72 19.41 4.80
C SER A 548 -13.30 19.82 3.46
N ALA A 549 -13.62 18.84 2.61
CA ALA A 549 -14.13 19.09 1.27
C ALA A 549 -15.24 18.13 0.83
N TYR A 550 -16.14 18.66 -0.01
CA TYR A 550 -17.16 17.90 -0.73
C TYR A 550 -17.96 16.94 0.15
N SER A 551 -18.07 17.26 1.44
CA SER A 551 -18.70 16.39 2.44
C SER A 551 -20.15 16.85 2.71
N THR A 552 -20.97 15.90 3.12
CA THR A 552 -22.34 16.14 3.58
C THR A 552 -22.40 16.02 5.09
N ILE A 553 -22.92 17.03 5.79
CA ILE A 553 -23.08 17.06 7.25
C ILE A 553 -24.57 17.16 7.59
N GLY A 554 -25.07 16.17 8.34
CA GLY A 554 -26.46 16.02 8.70
C GLY A 554 -27.29 15.27 7.67
N ASP A 555 -28.59 15.20 7.92
CA ASP A 555 -29.63 14.72 7.02
C ASP A 555 -30.91 15.52 7.17
N ALA A 556 -31.86 15.40 6.24
CA ALA A 556 -33.05 16.22 6.19
C ALA A 556 -33.95 16.12 7.44
N SER A 557 -33.88 15.03 8.19
CA SER A 557 -34.68 14.77 9.39
C SER A 557 -33.94 15.14 10.69
N LEU A 558 -32.66 15.47 10.60
CA LEU A 558 -31.81 15.70 11.76
C LEU A 558 -32.12 17.06 12.42
N GLN A 559 -32.21 17.04 13.73
CA GLN A 559 -32.14 18.24 14.58
C GLN A 559 -30.87 18.09 15.45
N ALA A 560 -29.90 18.96 15.22
CA ALA A 560 -28.62 18.97 15.91
C ALA A 560 -28.49 20.19 16.84
N GLU A 561 -27.48 20.18 17.71
CA GLU A 561 -27.05 21.38 18.45
C GLU A 561 -26.16 22.24 17.56
N ALA A 562 -25.14 21.63 16.92
CA ALA A 562 -24.23 22.39 16.07
C ALA A 562 -23.70 21.58 14.90
N MET A 563 -23.56 22.24 13.75
CA MET A 563 -22.94 21.68 12.54
C MET A 563 -21.91 22.66 11.97
N GLY A 564 -20.68 22.22 11.75
CA GLY A 564 -19.59 23.03 11.22
C GLY A 564 -18.77 22.37 10.14
N GLY A 565 -18.34 23.14 9.14
CA GLY A 565 -17.52 22.63 8.04
C GLY A 565 -16.16 22.08 8.51
N ILE A 566 -15.62 22.61 9.60
CA ILE A 566 -14.43 22.12 10.30
C ILE A 566 -14.81 21.55 11.66
N VAL A 567 -15.39 22.34 12.56
CA VAL A 567 -15.72 21.91 13.92
C VAL A 567 -17.20 22.12 14.18
N GLY A 568 -17.91 21.07 14.63
CA GLY A 568 -19.33 21.23 15.04
C GLY A 568 -19.46 22.17 16.20
N TYR A 569 -18.76 21.90 17.29
CA TYR A 569 -18.82 22.69 18.52
C TYR A 569 -17.42 22.87 19.10
N ASN A 570 -16.92 24.10 19.13
CA ASN A 570 -15.61 24.48 19.69
C ASN A 570 -15.84 25.09 21.10
N TYR A 571 -15.54 24.32 22.14
CA TYR A 571 -15.89 24.62 23.53
C TYR A 571 -14.67 24.93 24.38
N ASN A 572 -14.75 26.00 25.17
CA ASN A 572 -13.72 26.46 26.10
C ASN A 572 -12.73 27.47 25.47
N GLU A 573 -12.31 28.43 26.29
CA GLU A 573 -11.30 29.45 25.92
C GLU A 573 -9.92 28.89 25.52
N SER A 574 -9.65 27.66 25.88
CA SER A 574 -8.40 26.95 25.49
C SER A 574 -8.60 26.02 24.27
N ALA A 575 -9.71 26.16 23.54
CA ALA A 575 -9.96 25.37 22.32
C ALA A 575 -9.69 26.24 21.09
N TYR A 576 -8.78 25.80 20.22
CA TYR A 576 -8.34 26.57 19.06
C TYR A 576 -8.68 25.87 17.75
N VAL A 577 -9.16 26.66 16.77
CA VAL A 577 -9.33 26.28 15.38
C VAL A 577 -8.61 27.32 14.54
N TYR A 578 -7.52 26.97 13.88
CA TYR A 578 -6.72 27.91 13.13
C TYR A 578 -6.08 27.35 11.86
N GLY A 579 -6.01 28.19 10.81
CA GLY A 579 -5.44 27.81 9.53
C GLY A 579 -6.20 26.71 8.79
N CYS A 580 -7.49 26.51 9.11
CA CYS A 580 -8.30 25.44 8.55
C CYS A 580 -9.08 25.88 7.32
N TYR A 581 -9.36 24.95 6.43
CA TYR A 581 -10.04 25.19 5.18
C TYR A 581 -11.27 24.30 4.99
N SER A 582 -12.42 24.87 4.68
CA SER A 582 -13.65 24.15 4.36
C SER A 582 -14.15 24.52 2.97
N THR A 583 -14.42 23.54 2.11
CA THR A 583 -14.90 23.80 0.76
C THR A 583 -16.01 22.85 0.32
N HIS A 584 -17.05 23.41 -0.31
CA HIS A 584 -18.19 22.65 -0.85
C HIS A 584 -18.80 21.65 0.14
N VAL A 585 -18.84 22.02 1.42
CA VAL A 585 -19.50 21.22 2.47
C VAL A 585 -20.99 21.58 2.50
N GLY A 586 -21.83 20.56 2.30
CA GLY A 586 -23.29 20.70 2.36
C GLY A 586 -23.83 20.41 3.76
N PHE A 587 -24.77 21.22 4.24
CA PHE A 587 -25.44 21.05 5.54
C PHE A 587 -26.92 20.72 5.36
N TYR A 588 -27.39 19.68 6.05
CA TYR A 588 -28.77 19.21 5.96
C TYR A 588 -29.35 19.02 7.36
N GLY A 589 -30.64 19.41 7.51
CA GLY A 589 -31.33 19.37 8.78
C GLY A 589 -31.46 20.73 9.41
N SER A 590 -31.71 20.79 10.74
CA SER A 590 -31.90 21.99 11.52
C SER A 590 -31.08 21.97 12.80
N VAL A 591 -30.94 23.14 13.43
CA VAL A 591 -30.29 23.26 14.74
C VAL A 591 -31.26 23.86 15.76
N SER A 592 -31.12 23.47 17.03
CA SER A 592 -31.94 23.97 18.12
C SER A 592 -31.15 24.07 19.42
N GLY A 593 -31.51 25.06 20.25
CA GLY A 593 -30.87 25.35 21.52
C GLY A 593 -30.26 26.75 21.57
N ASP A 594 -29.91 27.23 22.76
CA ASP A 594 -29.32 28.55 22.96
C ASP A 594 -27.88 28.67 22.44
N GLU A 595 -27.16 27.57 22.36
CA GLU A 595 -25.78 27.45 21.86
C GLU A 595 -25.71 26.74 20.50
N SER A 596 -26.75 26.91 19.66
CA SER A 596 -26.91 26.20 18.39
C SER A 596 -26.55 27.07 17.18
N GLY A 597 -25.94 26.44 16.17
CA GLY A 597 -25.61 27.12 14.92
C GLY A 597 -25.13 26.21 13.81
N ILE A 598 -25.24 26.70 12.58
CA ILE A 598 -24.60 26.10 11.39
C ILE A 598 -23.59 27.11 10.89
N GLY A 599 -22.35 26.70 10.76
CA GLY A 599 -21.24 27.52 10.24
C GLY A 599 -20.33 26.80 9.27
N SER A 600 -19.83 27.50 8.27
CA SER A 600 -18.94 26.91 7.28
C SER A 600 -17.56 26.52 7.85
N ILE A 601 -17.18 27.09 9.01
CA ILE A 601 -16.01 26.70 9.81
C ILE A 601 -16.47 26.04 11.12
N ALA A 602 -17.17 26.77 11.97
CA ALA A 602 -17.63 26.27 13.26
C ALA A 602 -19.14 26.49 13.44
N GLY A 603 -19.88 25.46 13.87
CA GLY A 603 -21.31 25.59 14.18
C GLY A 603 -21.54 26.52 15.37
N TYR A 604 -20.84 26.23 16.47
CA TYR A 604 -20.79 27.06 17.66
C TYR A 604 -19.36 27.21 18.18
N THR A 605 -19.01 28.36 18.75
CA THR A 605 -17.73 28.53 19.44
C THR A 605 -17.87 29.37 20.72
N SER A 606 -17.19 28.94 21.79
CA SER A 606 -16.78 29.73 22.94
C SER A 606 -15.25 29.80 23.07
N GLY A 607 -14.51 29.16 22.15
CA GLY A 607 -13.07 29.21 21.99
C GLY A 607 -12.66 30.05 20.78
N HIS A 608 -11.40 29.89 20.36
CA HIS A 608 -10.81 30.69 19.29
C HIS A 608 -11.05 30.06 17.91
N VAL A 609 -11.40 30.89 16.92
CA VAL A 609 -11.45 30.53 15.50
C VAL A 609 -10.68 31.62 14.74
N THR A 610 -9.57 31.33 14.17
CA THR A 610 -8.64 32.30 13.60
C THR A 610 -8.06 31.84 12.28
N SER A 611 -7.89 32.74 11.32
CA SER A 611 -7.21 32.51 10.04
C SER A 611 -7.78 31.32 9.25
N CYS A 612 -9.08 31.09 9.34
CA CYS A 612 -9.77 30.01 8.63
C CYS A 612 -10.45 30.52 7.37
N TYR A 613 -10.60 29.63 6.41
CA TYR A 613 -11.13 29.95 5.10
C TYR A 613 -12.28 29.00 4.70
N ALA A 614 -13.33 29.53 4.10
CA ALA A 614 -14.43 28.71 3.62
C ALA A 614 -14.87 29.09 2.21
N VAL A 615 -15.19 28.09 1.38
CA VAL A 615 -15.88 28.22 0.11
C VAL A 615 -17.19 27.44 0.19
N LEU A 616 -18.30 28.13 0.06
CA LEU A 616 -19.62 27.53 0.09
C LEU A 616 -19.95 26.83 -1.24
N PRO A 617 -20.81 25.79 -1.23
CA PRO A 617 -21.36 25.22 -2.45
C PRO A 617 -22.10 26.27 -3.30
N ASP A 618 -22.14 26.07 -4.60
CA ASP A 618 -22.83 26.96 -5.54
C ASP A 618 -24.29 27.17 -5.14
N GLY A 619 -24.72 28.43 -5.09
CA GLY A 619 -26.11 28.83 -4.76
C GLY A 619 -26.42 28.93 -3.27
N ILE A 620 -25.49 28.66 -2.37
CA ILE A 620 -25.62 28.86 -0.92
C ILE A 620 -24.92 30.15 -0.52
N THR A 621 -25.68 31.14 -0.06
CA THR A 621 -25.18 32.48 0.32
C THR A 621 -25.48 32.88 1.78
N SER A 622 -26.09 31.98 2.56
CA SER A 622 -26.64 32.36 3.87
C SER A 622 -25.98 31.69 5.08
N ILE A 623 -24.92 30.86 4.88
CA ILE A 623 -24.20 30.20 5.98
C ILE A 623 -23.06 31.11 6.43
N LYS A 624 -23.00 31.47 7.69
CA LYS A 624 -21.90 32.26 8.27
C LYS A 624 -20.67 31.39 8.47
N LEU A 625 -19.48 32.00 8.55
CA LEU A 625 -18.24 31.33 8.95
C LEU A 625 -18.38 30.63 10.32
N VAL A 626 -18.95 31.34 11.28
CA VAL A 626 -19.35 30.81 12.59
C VAL A 626 -20.84 30.98 12.76
N GLY A 627 -21.57 29.89 12.99
CA GLY A 627 -23.02 29.93 13.15
C GLY A 627 -23.44 30.74 14.37
N LYS A 628 -22.81 30.51 15.52
CA LYS A 628 -23.01 31.29 16.76
C LYS A 628 -21.73 31.33 17.60
N SER A 629 -21.43 32.50 18.17
CA SER A 629 -20.31 32.70 19.10
C SER A 629 -20.77 33.27 20.41
N LYS A 630 -20.16 32.88 21.53
CA LYS A 630 -20.44 33.38 22.87
C LYS A 630 -19.52 34.54 23.29
N SER A 631 -18.26 34.53 22.91
CA SER A 631 -17.25 35.41 23.50
C SER A 631 -16.23 35.98 22.51
N TYR A 632 -16.13 35.45 21.31
CA TYR A 632 -15.10 35.82 20.33
C TYR A 632 -15.69 35.96 18.93
N ASP A 633 -15.37 37.04 18.24
CA ASP A 633 -15.61 37.16 16.80
C ASP A 633 -14.52 36.40 16.05
N PRO A 634 -14.82 35.75 14.90
CA PRO A 634 -13.83 35.10 14.05
C PRO A 634 -12.78 36.12 13.61
N ASP A 635 -11.54 35.90 13.98
CA ASP A 635 -10.42 36.78 13.64
C ASP A 635 -9.72 36.34 12.37
N HIS A 636 -9.50 37.26 11.43
CA HIS A 636 -8.86 37.02 10.13
C HIS A 636 -9.45 35.85 9.32
N CYS A 637 -10.72 35.51 9.53
CA CYS A 637 -11.41 34.48 8.77
C CYS A 637 -12.07 35.08 7.53
N VAL A 638 -11.99 34.36 6.39
CA VAL A 638 -12.53 34.86 5.13
C VAL A 638 -13.47 33.83 4.49
N GLU A 639 -14.68 34.34 4.12
CA GLU A 639 -15.59 33.64 3.22
C GLU A 639 -15.33 34.14 1.80
N ALA A 640 -14.97 33.26 0.86
CA ALA A 640 -14.73 33.66 -0.50
C ALA A 640 -15.73 33.06 -1.47
N GLY A 641 -16.22 33.92 -2.35
CA GLY A 641 -16.76 33.51 -3.64
C GLY A 641 -15.59 33.38 -4.63
N GLY A 642 -15.28 32.15 -5.02
CA GLY A 642 -14.21 31.88 -5.98
C GLY A 642 -12.87 31.46 -5.35
N ASN A 643 -12.03 30.80 -6.15
CA ASN A 643 -10.78 30.12 -5.77
C ASN A 643 -9.64 31.09 -5.38
N ASN A 644 -9.78 31.94 -4.40
CA ASN A 644 -8.69 32.83 -3.95
C ASN A 644 -7.88 32.20 -2.81
N TYR A 645 -7.07 31.20 -3.16
CA TYR A 645 -6.22 30.43 -2.24
C TYR A 645 -4.99 31.20 -1.72
N GLU A 646 -4.59 32.28 -2.40
CA GLU A 646 -3.46 33.12 -1.96
C GLU A 646 -3.68 33.72 -0.56
N THR A 647 -4.92 34.06 -0.24
CA THR A 647 -5.28 34.62 1.08
C THR A 647 -5.14 33.59 2.18
N LEU A 648 -5.49 32.32 1.92
CA LEU A 648 -5.32 31.21 2.87
C LEU A 648 -3.83 30.98 3.16
N ILE A 649 -2.99 30.92 2.14
CA ILE A 649 -1.56 30.67 2.27
C ILE A 649 -0.88 31.76 3.08
N ASN A 650 -1.17 32.99 2.78
CA ASN A 650 -0.61 34.14 3.49
C ASN A 650 -1.05 34.18 4.97
N SER A 651 -2.29 33.73 5.26
CA SER A 651 -2.78 33.66 6.63
C SER A 651 -2.20 32.50 7.44
N VAL A 652 -1.82 31.40 6.80
CA VAL A 652 -1.23 30.22 7.44
C VAL A 652 0.28 30.35 7.64
N ASN A 653 0.97 31.13 6.80
CA ASN A 653 2.43 31.32 6.87
C ASN A 653 2.94 31.95 8.17
N ASP A 654 2.07 32.70 8.86
CA ASP A 654 2.41 33.38 10.13
C ASP A 654 2.02 32.60 11.39
N LEU A 655 1.40 31.40 11.23
CA LEU A 655 0.95 30.60 12.37
C LEU A 655 2.12 29.92 13.09
N LYS A 656 2.06 29.91 14.40
CA LYS A 656 2.94 29.10 15.26
C LYS A 656 2.18 27.90 15.78
N ALA A 657 2.74 26.72 15.64
CA ALA A 657 2.25 25.53 16.30
C ALA A 657 2.32 25.68 17.83
N ALA A 658 1.53 24.89 18.57
CA ALA A 658 1.55 24.87 20.03
C ALA A 658 2.93 24.57 20.64
N ASP A 659 3.82 23.91 19.88
CA ASP A 659 5.21 23.66 20.23
C ASP A 659 6.16 24.83 19.91
N GLY A 660 5.63 25.96 19.40
CA GLY A 660 6.41 27.14 19.01
C GLY A 660 7.04 27.09 17.62
N SER A 661 6.88 26.01 16.86
CA SER A 661 7.31 25.92 15.46
C SER A 661 6.42 26.78 14.56
N THR A 662 6.98 27.30 13.47
CA THR A 662 6.22 28.08 12.48
C THR A 662 5.67 27.15 11.40
N TRP A 663 4.36 27.15 11.26
CA TRP A 663 3.70 26.45 10.15
C TRP A 663 3.87 27.26 8.85
N LYS A 664 4.36 26.62 7.81
CA LYS A 664 4.46 27.23 6.48
C LYS A 664 3.47 26.56 5.55
N ALA A 665 2.52 27.32 5.00
CA ALA A 665 1.50 26.81 4.08
C ALA A 665 2.12 26.19 2.80
N GLU A 666 3.19 26.75 2.32
CA GLU A 666 3.96 26.24 1.17
C GLU A 666 4.52 24.81 1.35
N ASN A 667 4.57 24.33 2.59
CA ASN A 667 5.00 22.97 2.93
C ASN A 667 3.82 22.02 3.28
N ILE A 668 2.57 22.51 3.15
CA ILE A 668 1.39 21.75 3.58
C ILE A 668 0.40 21.58 2.44
N TRP A 669 0.28 22.59 1.56
CA TRP A 669 -0.73 22.66 0.53
C TRP A 669 -0.10 22.71 -0.86
N GLU A 670 -0.41 21.71 -1.69
CA GLU A 670 -0.11 21.74 -3.12
C GLU A 670 -1.09 22.68 -3.82
N LEU A 671 -0.57 23.72 -4.49
CA LEU A 671 -1.34 24.73 -5.19
C LEU A 671 -1.16 24.60 -6.68
N THR A 672 -2.13 24.02 -7.33
CA THR A 672 -2.25 24.10 -8.80
C THR A 672 -3.24 25.22 -9.13
N ALA A 673 -2.84 26.18 -9.95
CA ALA A 673 -3.69 27.31 -10.33
C ALA A 673 -5.04 26.82 -10.87
N GLY A 674 -6.14 27.24 -10.22
CA GLY A 674 -7.50 26.87 -10.59
C GLY A 674 -8.04 25.58 -10.00
N THR A 675 -7.30 24.89 -9.10
CA THR A 675 -7.75 23.68 -8.42
C THR A 675 -7.89 23.91 -6.90
N THR A 676 -8.65 23.05 -6.24
CA THR A 676 -8.74 23.01 -4.77
C THR A 676 -7.36 22.66 -4.20
N PRO A 677 -6.86 23.35 -3.13
CA PRO A 677 -5.62 22.95 -2.49
C PRO A 677 -5.68 21.49 -2.05
N ALA A 678 -4.68 20.74 -2.43
CA ALA A 678 -4.47 19.37 -1.97
C ALA A 678 -3.29 19.34 -0.98
N ILE A 679 -3.23 18.38 -0.07
CA ILE A 679 -2.01 18.12 0.67
C ILE A 679 -0.98 17.57 -0.32
N GLU A 680 0.24 18.10 -0.32
CA GLU A 680 1.33 17.60 -1.17
C GLU A 680 1.41 16.07 -1.07
N SER A 681 1.48 15.40 -2.22
CA SER A 681 1.52 13.93 -2.32
C SER A 681 2.69 13.32 -1.57
N ASP A 682 3.81 14.04 -1.48
CA ASP A 682 5.01 13.62 -0.76
C ASP A 682 4.81 13.57 0.78
N TYR A 683 3.73 14.20 1.29
CA TYR A 683 3.36 14.13 2.69
C TYR A 683 2.51 12.91 3.07
N ILE A 684 1.99 12.18 2.10
CA ILE A 684 1.17 10.97 2.32
C ILE A 684 2.02 9.69 2.29
N GLY A 685 3.30 9.76 1.86
CA GLY A 685 4.10 8.58 1.54
C GLY A 685 5.51 8.49 2.12
N GLU A 686 6.04 9.49 2.83
CA GLU A 686 7.36 9.36 3.44
C GLU A 686 7.28 8.62 4.78
N SER A 687 7.63 7.33 4.76
CA SER A 687 8.05 6.61 5.96
C SER A 687 9.25 7.35 6.57
N ALA A 688 9.09 7.86 7.77
CA ALA A 688 10.23 8.30 8.55
C ALA A 688 11.16 7.09 8.80
N ASN A 689 12.37 7.12 8.19
CA ASN A 689 13.49 6.26 8.56
C ASN A 689 13.92 6.51 9.99
#